data_f3070882d21a314d8273e77689f9daeb
#
_entry.id   f3070882d21a314d8273e77689f9daeb
#
_cell.length_a   1.000
_cell.length_b   1.000
_cell.length_c   1.000
_cell.angle_alpha   90.00
_cell.angle_beta   90.00
_cell.angle_gamma   90.00
#
_symmetry.space_group_name_H-M   'P 1'
#
loop_
_entity.id
_entity.type
_entity.pdbx_description
1 polymer ?
#
loop_
_entity_poly.entity_id
_entity_poly.type
_entity_poly.pdbx_seq_one_letter_code
_entity_poly.pdbx_strand_id
1 'polypeptide(L)'
;MASKFILIQLFLFSFSLLNFQIASAKQAKTINLSIDHIMKMKSVESLALSPDSKWIAYVVTRVDEEKDKKFSQIHITSIDSKTTLPMTAVYMNASDPQWSPDGKYLAFLGVRGTDKDTENQVWTLDLRGGEAVQFTNVPQGVNSYRWSPDGTKMALVIKDAKPLTNASDENSSNEKLEPFVIDRLQFKKDYVGYLDRRRTHIYIKNGHEKPIQITFGDYDDSDPQWNPDNKLIAFVSKREGDPDANNNSDIWVVDSSDDKKNRELKKLTINPGPDTNPSWSPDGNTIAYISSIEPDKLWYATEHLAITDKNNGETKLLSLNYDRMISTPMFSNDGKSIFALASDRGNRPLIKFDLSNGDKENMTPGELSVRNYAIGNKDKIITLMSSHHSPFNFYQIKRDEIINLTNYNNAILKDTKLADVKRLIVPGWRNEPVESFIYYPPNYDNQKIYPTIFVLHGGPVSQHDTSFDEFAQLYAANGYIAVLPNPHGSSGYGQAYSYALNKKWGVPDFEDVDAIADYLVENGVSDPNKLGVGGWSYGGILTNYVITKSTRFSGAVSGASEVNHRANYGHDIYQNEWEVELGLPWVNIEDWEAINPFNDLGKVTTPTLVIGGQLDWNVPILNSEQLYQVLKRRGIDTKLVVYPGEYHGISRPSFVRDRYERFIDWFDQYVK
;
A
#
# COMPACT_ATOMS: atom_id res chain seq x y z
N MET A 1 -100.87 13.04 10.53
CA MET A 1 -100.66 13.56 9.16
C MET A 1 -99.40 12.97 8.59
N ALA A 2 -99.64 12.23 7.50
CA ALA A 2 -98.65 11.76 6.48
C ALA A 2 -97.34 11.07 6.93
N SER A 3 -97.41 9.81 6.95
CA SER A 3 -96.40 8.79 6.85
C SER A 3 -95.80 8.78 5.42
N LYS A 4 -94.47 8.61 5.27
CA LYS A 4 -93.85 8.16 4.03
C LYS A 4 -92.93 7.01 4.36
N PHE A 5 -93.26 5.87 3.75
CA PHE A 5 -92.46 4.64 3.62
C PHE A 5 -91.31 4.90 2.66
N ILE A 6 -90.10 4.42 2.99
CA ILE A 6 -89.01 4.25 2.09
C ILE A 6 -88.55 2.80 2.07
N LEU A 7 -88.63 2.19 0.89
CA LEU A 7 -88.24 0.83 0.56
C LEU A 7 -86.70 0.73 0.65
N ILE A 8 -86.15 -0.30 1.33
CA ILE A 8 -84.79 -0.68 1.32
C ILE A 8 -84.61 -1.84 0.31
N GLN A 9 -83.91 -1.61 -0.77
CA GLN A 9 -83.47 -2.67 -1.67
C GLN A 9 -82.16 -3.26 -1.12
N LEU A 10 -82.16 -4.57 -0.86
CA LEU A 10 -80.92 -5.36 -0.58
C LEU A 10 -80.14 -5.61 -1.86
N PHE A 11 -78.92 -5.09 -1.95
CA PHE A 11 -77.93 -5.51 -2.92
C PHE A 11 -77.04 -6.59 -2.27
N LEU A 12 -77.14 -7.81 -2.77
CA LEU A 12 -76.18 -8.90 -2.50
C LEU A 12 -74.88 -8.64 -3.22
N PHE A 13 -73.82 -8.26 -2.52
CA PHE A 13 -72.45 -8.23 -3.04
C PHE A 13 -71.79 -9.59 -2.78
N SER A 14 -71.54 -10.34 -3.80
CA SER A 14 -70.68 -11.54 -3.78
C SER A 14 -69.24 -11.15 -3.53
N PHE A 15 -68.70 -11.45 -2.35
CA PHE A 15 -67.24 -11.35 -2.08
C PHE A 15 -66.55 -12.53 -2.73
N SER A 16 -65.86 -12.29 -3.89
CA SER A 16 -64.86 -13.19 -4.41
C SER A 16 -63.58 -13.08 -3.53
N LEU A 17 -63.26 -14.12 -2.79
CA LEU A 17 -62.02 -14.28 -2.06
C LEU A 17 -60.86 -14.37 -3.07
N LEU A 18 -60.16 -13.25 -3.31
CA LEU A 18 -58.85 -13.26 -3.92
C LEU A 18 -57.86 -13.78 -2.90
N ASN A 19 -57.41 -15.00 -3.06
CA ASN A 19 -56.23 -15.54 -2.38
C ASN A 19 -55.01 -14.76 -2.83
N PHE A 20 -54.56 -13.76 -2.07
CA PHE A 20 -53.24 -13.23 -2.12
C PHE A 20 -52.29 -14.31 -1.60
N GLN A 21 -51.68 -15.09 -2.49
CA GLN A 21 -50.45 -15.80 -2.18
C GLN A 21 -49.38 -14.74 -1.88
N ILE A 22 -49.12 -14.52 -0.59
CA ILE A 22 -47.91 -13.85 -0.13
C ILE A 22 -46.76 -14.75 -0.60
N ALA A 23 -46.16 -14.40 -1.70
CA ALA A 23 -44.89 -14.98 -2.08
C ALA A 23 -43.91 -14.68 -0.93
N SER A 24 -43.70 -15.69 -0.06
CA SER A 24 -42.59 -15.66 0.89
C SER A 24 -41.34 -15.40 0.10
N ALA A 25 -40.82 -14.17 0.15
CA ALA A 25 -39.50 -13.86 -0.35
C ALA A 25 -38.56 -14.83 0.38
N LYS A 26 -38.01 -15.80 -0.34
CA LYS A 26 -36.94 -16.65 0.17
C LYS A 26 -35.88 -15.71 0.72
N GLN A 27 -35.79 -15.66 2.06
CA GLN A 27 -34.72 -14.93 2.73
C GLN A 27 -33.43 -15.50 2.14
N ALA A 28 -32.70 -14.68 1.39
CA ALA A 28 -31.45 -15.09 0.77
C ALA A 28 -30.56 -15.66 1.88
N LYS A 29 -30.12 -16.91 1.73
CA LYS A 29 -29.32 -17.59 2.73
C LYS A 29 -27.95 -16.89 2.70
N THR A 30 -27.72 -15.98 3.65
CA THR A 30 -26.41 -15.34 3.81
C THR A 30 -25.36 -16.38 4.19
N ILE A 31 -24.19 -16.29 3.60
CA ILE A 31 -23.04 -17.19 3.77
C ILE A 31 -21.88 -16.43 4.42
N ASN A 32 -21.01 -17.14 5.13
CA ASN A 32 -19.79 -16.54 5.66
C ASN A 32 -18.79 -16.28 4.53
N LEU A 33 -17.93 -15.30 4.72
CA LEU A 33 -16.79 -15.05 3.81
C LEU A 33 -15.89 -16.30 3.79
N SER A 34 -15.33 -16.61 2.62
CA SER A 34 -14.41 -17.74 2.43
C SER A 34 -13.22 -17.32 1.57
N ILE A 35 -12.18 -18.13 1.54
CA ILE A 35 -11.01 -17.96 0.67
C ILE A 35 -11.46 -17.85 -0.80
N ASP A 36 -12.43 -18.66 -1.24
CA ASP A 36 -12.95 -18.60 -2.62
C ASP A 36 -13.61 -17.24 -2.94
N HIS A 37 -14.23 -16.58 -1.98
CA HIS A 37 -14.74 -15.23 -2.18
C HIS A 37 -13.59 -14.26 -2.38
N ILE A 38 -12.55 -14.31 -1.55
CA ILE A 38 -11.37 -13.44 -1.63
C ILE A 38 -10.63 -13.64 -2.95
N MET A 39 -10.37 -14.90 -3.35
CA MET A 39 -9.69 -15.21 -4.61
C MET A 39 -10.44 -14.74 -5.86
N LYS A 40 -11.77 -14.56 -5.76
CA LYS A 40 -12.62 -14.01 -6.84
C LYS A 40 -12.74 -12.49 -6.80
N MET A 41 -12.34 -11.84 -5.71
CA MET A 41 -12.38 -10.39 -5.61
C MET A 41 -11.43 -9.75 -6.63
N LYS A 42 -11.85 -8.60 -7.14
CA LYS A 42 -11.02 -7.76 -8.00
C LYS A 42 -10.42 -6.64 -7.17
N SER A 43 -9.14 -6.39 -7.35
CA SER A 43 -8.53 -5.17 -6.84
C SER A 43 -8.63 -4.04 -7.87
N VAL A 44 -8.77 -2.81 -7.37
CA VAL A 44 -8.73 -1.60 -8.18
C VAL A 44 -7.64 -0.68 -7.65
N GLU A 45 -6.89 -0.08 -8.56
CA GLU A 45 -5.75 0.75 -8.22
C GLU A 45 -5.49 1.78 -9.31
N SER A 46 -4.57 2.70 -9.05
CA SER A 46 -4.27 3.84 -9.91
C SER A 46 -5.51 4.72 -10.16
N LEU A 47 -5.34 5.99 -10.34
CA LEU A 47 -6.43 6.91 -10.62
C LEU A 47 -5.92 8.02 -11.52
N ALA A 48 -6.48 8.10 -12.70
CA ALA A 48 -6.26 9.22 -13.61
C ALA A 48 -7.60 9.84 -14.00
N LEU A 49 -7.77 11.13 -13.68
CA LEU A 49 -8.96 11.89 -14.02
C LEU A 49 -8.77 12.53 -15.40
N SER A 50 -9.78 12.44 -16.28
CA SER A 50 -9.72 13.05 -17.61
C SER A 50 -9.65 14.60 -17.50
N PRO A 51 -9.00 15.30 -18.46
CA PRO A 51 -8.88 16.76 -18.43
C PRO A 51 -10.21 17.50 -18.36
N ASP A 52 -11.28 16.94 -18.93
CA ASP A 52 -12.64 17.50 -18.82
C ASP A 52 -13.36 17.12 -17.52
N SER A 53 -12.72 16.31 -16.67
CA SER A 53 -13.24 15.81 -15.40
C SER A 53 -14.56 15.04 -15.50
N LYS A 54 -14.77 14.32 -16.61
CA LYS A 54 -15.96 13.49 -16.82
C LYS A 54 -15.69 11.99 -16.70
N TRP A 55 -14.43 11.57 -16.83
CA TRP A 55 -14.03 10.18 -16.80
C TRP A 55 -12.89 9.95 -15.82
N ILE A 56 -12.85 8.77 -15.22
CA ILE A 56 -11.68 8.25 -14.53
C ILE A 56 -11.13 7.05 -15.30
N ALA A 57 -9.81 6.95 -15.39
CA ALA A 57 -9.09 5.76 -15.83
C ALA A 57 -8.36 5.13 -14.66
N TYR A 58 -8.35 3.82 -14.60
CA TYR A 58 -7.78 3.06 -13.48
C TYR A 58 -7.48 1.62 -13.89
N VAL A 59 -6.74 0.92 -13.05
CA VAL A 59 -6.39 -0.49 -13.22
C VAL A 59 -7.36 -1.38 -12.46
N VAL A 60 -7.81 -2.45 -13.10
CA VAL A 60 -8.55 -3.54 -12.48
C VAL A 60 -7.73 -4.82 -12.59
N THR A 61 -7.38 -5.41 -11.46
CA THR A 61 -6.64 -6.67 -11.41
C THR A 61 -7.57 -7.80 -10.95
N ARG A 62 -7.48 -8.93 -11.62
CA ARG A 62 -8.18 -10.17 -11.28
C ARG A 62 -7.22 -11.34 -11.19
N VAL A 63 -7.58 -12.31 -10.38
CA VAL A 63 -6.91 -13.61 -10.28
C VAL A 63 -7.51 -14.57 -11.32
N ASP A 64 -6.63 -15.33 -11.97
CA ASP A 64 -6.98 -16.49 -12.82
C ASP A 64 -6.27 -17.70 -12.20
N GLU A 65 -7.00 -18.45 -11.37
CA GLU A 65 -6.44 -19.58 -10.62
C GLU A 65 -6.06 -20.76 -11.53
N GLU A 66 -6.76 -20.93 -12.68
CA GLU A 66 -6.44 -22.01 -13.63
C GLU A 66 -5.07 -21.77 -14.30
N LYS A 67 -4.76 -20.51 -14.58
CA LYS A 67 -3.47 -20.10 -15.15
C LYS A 67 -2.41 -19.77 -14.12
N ASP A 68 -2.79 -19.74 -12.84
CA ASP A 68 -1.96 -19.32 -11.72
C ASP A 68 -1.31 -17.93 -11.93
N LYS A 69 -2.11 -16.97 -12.43
CA LYS A 69 -1.65 -15.61 -12.80
C LYS A 69 -2.65 -14.55 -12.39
N LYS A 70 -2.12 -13.35 -12.16
CA LYS A 70 -2.91 -12.11 -12.08
C LYS A 70 -2.92 -11.43 -13.45
N PHE A 71 -4.04 -10.80 -13.79
CA PHE A 71 -4.21 -10.03 -15.02
C PHE A 71 -4.74 -8.65 -14.69
N SER A 72 -4.06 -7.63 -15.21
CA SER A 72 -4.43 -6.22 -15.02
C SER A 72 -4.92 -5.60 -16.33
N GLN A 73 -6.01 -4.87 -16.24
CA GLN A 73 -6.65 -4.16 -17.35
C GLN A 73 -6.89 -2.70 -16.99
N ILE A 74 -6.74 -1.81 -17.96
CA ILE A 74 -7.23 -0.44 -17.83
C ILE A 74 -8.73 -0.40 -18.08
N HIS A 75 -9.46 0.20 -17.15
CA HIS A 75 -10.86 0.53 -17.28
C HIS A 75 -11.04 2.04 -17.24
N ILE A 76 -12.10 2.54 -17.89
CA ILE A 76 -12.57 3.89 -17.67
C ILE A 76 -14.02 3.87 -17.17
N THR A 77 -14.36 4.83 -16.29
CA THR A 77 -15.74 5.00 -15.81
C THR A 77 -16.16 6.45 -15.96
N SER A 78 -17.34 6.67 -16.56
CA SER A 78 -17.99 7.98 -16.58
C SER A 78 -18.49 8.34 -15.20
N ILE A 79 -18.13 9.55 -14.71
CA ILE A 79 -18.51 10.03 -13.39
C ILE A 79 -20.02 10.27 -13.29
N ASP A 80 -20.65 10.77 -14.38
CA ASP A 80 -22.06 11.11 -14.37
C ASP A 80 -22.97 9.90 -14.61
N SER A 81 -22.67 9.09 -15.65
CA SER A 81 -23.51 7.93 -16.02
C SER A 81 -23.10 6.64 -15.31
N LYS A 82 -21.95 6.61 -14.64
CA LYS A 82 -21.34 5.40 -14.03
C LYS A 82 -21.16 4.25 -15.03
N THR A 83 -21.07 4.56 -16.31
CA THR A 83 -20.80 3.58 -17.36
C THR A 83 -19.31 3.23 -17.33
N THR A 84 -19.00 1.94 -17.20
CA THR A 84 -17.63 1.42 -17.16
C THR A 84 -17.30 0.66 -18.43
N LEU A 85 -16.13 0.95 -19.01
CA LEU A 85 -15.63 0.32 -20.24
C LEU A 85 -14.20 -0.22 -20.00
N PRO A 86 -13.91 -1.48 -20.38
CA PRO A 86 -12.54 -1.98 -20.43
C PRO A 86 -11.84 -1.41 -21.67
N MET A 87 -10.62 -0.87 -21.49
CA MET A 87 -9.88 -0.17 -22.54
C MET A 87 -8.73 -1.00 -23.11
N THR A 88 -8.21 -1.97 -22.37
CA THR A 88 -7.10 -2.81 -22.81
C THR A 88 -7.49 -4.29 -22.79
N ALA A 89 -6.78 -5.09 -23.57
CA ALA A 89 -6.96 -6.54 -23.53
C ALA A 89 -6.42 -7.12 -22.20
N VAL A 90 -7.07 -8.17 -21.70
CA VAL A 90 -6.78 -8.80 -20.38
C VAL A 90 -5.32 -9.21 -20.23
N TYR A 91 -4.71 -9.70 -21.31
CA TYR A 91 -3.33 -10.24 -21.31
C TYR A 91 -2.22 -9.18 -21.40
N MET A 92 -2.57 -7.90 -21.52
CA MET A 92 -1.57 -6.83 -21.63
C MET A 92 -0.90 -6.45 -20.32
N ASN A 93 -1.44 -6.87 -19.17
CA ASN A 93 -0.97 -6.45 -17.85
C ASN A 93 -0.70 -4.94 -17.78
N ALA A 94 -1.68 -4.17 -18.26
CA ALA A 94 -1.57 -2.73 -18.37
C ALA A 94 -1.62 -2.04 -17.00
N SER A 95 -0.78 -1.02 -16.81
CA SER A 95 -0.66 -0.25 -15.57
C SER A 95 -0.44 1.25 -15.83
N ASP A 96 -0.48 2.07 -14.78
CA ASP A 96 -0.23 3.52 -14.80
C ASP A 96 -0.96 4.27 -15.94
N PRO A 97 -2.30 4.25 -16.01
CA PRO A 97 -3.04 4.98 -17.02
C PRO A 97 -2.91 6.51 -16.83
N GLN A 98 -2.65 7.24 -17.92
CA GLN A 98 -2.61 8.70 -17.95
C GLN A 98 -3.29 9.25 -19.19
N TRP A 99 -4.16 10.23 -19.00
CA TRP A 99 -4.78 10.94 -20.13
C TRP A 99 -3.78 11.91 -20.76
N SER A 100 -3.80 12.01 -22.09
CA SER A 100 -3.16 13.16 -22.73
C SER A 100 -3.84 14.46 -22.30
N PRO A 101 -3.12 15.60 -22.21
CA PRO A 101 -3.70 16.88 -21.77
C PRO A 101 -4.91 17.35 -22.60
N ASP A 102 -4.98 16.99 -23.89
CA ASP A 102 -6.11 17.28 -24.77
C ASP A 102 -7.26 16.25 -24.66
N GLY A 103 -7.09 15.21 -23.85
CA GLY A 103 -8.07 14.15 -23.61
C GLY A 103 -8.31 13.18 -24.77
N LYS A 104 -7.49 13.23 -25.85
CA LYS A 104 -7.70 12.36 -27.02
C LYS A 104 -7.10 10.98 -26.86
N TYR A 105 -6.04 10.86 -26.06
CA TYR A 105 -5.29 9.63 -25.86
C TYR A 105 -5.31 9.21 -24.41
N LEU A 106 -5.31 7.90 -24.21
CA LEU A 106 -5.02 7.26 -22.94
C LEU A 106 -3.67 6.53 -23.09
N ALA A 107 -2.66 6.98 -22.36
CA ALA A 107 -1.37 6.30 -22.29
C ALA A 107 -1.36 5.33 -21.10
N PHE A 108 -0.53 4.29 -21.18
CA PHE A 108 -0.33 3.31 -20.10
C PHE A 108 0.99 2.54 -20.30
N LEU A 109 1.50 1.97 -19.22
CA LEU A 109 2.58 0.99 -19.29
C LEU A 109 2.00 -0.40 -19.56
N GLY A 110 2.70 -1.17 -20.37
CA GLY A 110 2.29 -2.54 -20.67
C GLY A 110 3.35 -3.34 -21.42
N VAL A 111 3.21 -4.66 -21.35
CA VAL A 111 4.03 -5.62 -22.07
C VAL A 111 3.19 -6.29 -23.12
N ARG A 112 3.63 -6.31 -24.38
CA ARG A 112 2.98 -7.04 -25.46
C ARG A 112 3.96 -8.05 -26.06
N GLY A 113 3.67 -9.31 -25.90
CA GLY A 113 4.50 -10.41 -26.36
C GLY A 113 4.53 -11.56 -25.35
N THR A 114 5.04 -12.69 -25.77
CA THR A 114 5.17 -13.90 -24.95
C THR A 114 6.61 -14.17 -24.51
N ASP A 115 7.56 -13.36 -24.99
CA ASP A 115 8.97 -13.55 -24.71
C ASP A 115 9.30 -13.11 -23.27
N LYS A 116 10.12 -13.90 -22.59
CA LYS A 116 10.47 -13.69 -21.19
C LYS A 116 11.23 -12.37 -20.93
N ASP A 117 11.80 -11.77 -21.98
CA ASP A 117 12.62 -10.57 -21.93
C ASP A 117 11.90 -9.32 -22.42
N THR A 118 10.56 -9.34 -22.47
CA THR A 118 9.78 -8.20 -22.93
C THR A 118 9.61 -7.19 -21.79
N GLU A 119 10.24 -6.03 -21.92
CA GLU A 119 10.21 -4.94 -20.96
C GLU A 119 8.98 -4.05 -21.14
N ASN A 120 8.55 -3.40 -20.04
CA ASN A 120 7.45 -2.44 -20.08
C ASN A 120 7.71 -1.29 -21.05
N GLN A 121 6.73 -0.98 -21.89
CA GLN A 121 6.76 0.17 -22.80
C GLN A 121 5.56 1.07 -22.54
N VAL A 122 5.66 2.34 -22.93
CA VAL A 122 4.49 3.22 -22.99
C VAL A 122 3.70 2.90 -24.24
N TRP A 123 2.41 2.68 -24.08
CA TRP A 123 1.41 2.49 -25.12
C TRP A 123 0.44 3.67 -25.11
N THR A 124 -0.10 4.03 -26.25
CA THR A 124 -1.14 5.07 -26.40
C THR A 124 -2.35 4.49 -27.12
N LEU A 125 -3.52 4.74 -26.58
CA LEU A 125 -4.81 4.37 -27.18
C LEU A 125 -5.55 5.64 -27.58
N ASP A 126 -5.89 5.76 -28.88
CA ASP A 126 -6.74 6.84 -29.37
C ASP A 126 -8.20 6.57 -28.95
N LEU A 127 -8.79 7.48 -28.18
CA LEU A 127 -10.14 7.30 -27.66
C LEU A 127 -11.24 7.48 -28.72
N ARG A 128 -10.89 7.93 -29.92
CA ARG A 128 -11.80 8.00 -31.08
C ARG A 128 -11.95 6.66 -31.78
N GLY A 129 -11.08 5.68 -31.48
CA GLY A 129 -11.13 4.31 -31.98
C GLY A 129 -9.76 3.79 -32.43
N GLY A 130 -9.69 2.49 -32.67
CA GLY A 130 -8.46 1.80 -33.05
C GLY A 130 -7.87 0.95 -31.94
N GLU A 131 -6.70 0.38 -32.20
CA GLU A 131 -5.92 -0.38 -31.20
C GLU A 131 -4.87 0.52 -30.54
N ALA A 132 -4.39 0.08 -29.36
CA ALA A 132 -3.26 0.72 -28.70
C ALA A 132 -1.99 0.59 -29.55
N VAL A 133 -1.27 1.70 -29.69
CA VAL A 133 -0.01 1.80 -30.45
C VAL A 133 1.13 1.94 -29.46
N GLN A 134 2.20 1.18 -29.69
CA GLN A 134 3.42 1.30 -28.89
C GLN A 134 4.08 2.65 -29.15
N PHE A 135 4.19 3.46 -28.10
CA PHE A 135 4.75 4.81 -28.17
C PHE A 135 6.26 4.83 -27.92
N THR A 136 6.77 3.95 -27.04
CA THR A 136 8.21 3.79 -26.79
C THR A 136 8.70 2.43 -27.26
N ASN A 137 9.97 2.39 -27.69
CA ASN A 137 10.70 1.16 -27.98
C ASN A 137 12.10 1.29 -27.40
N VAL A 138 12.19 1.09 -26.08
CA VAL A 138 13.42 1.21 -25.30
C VAL A 138 13.85 -0.19 -24.88
N PRO A 139 15.06 -0.65 -25.22
CA PRO A 139 15.50 -2.02 -24.88
C PRO A 139 15.45 -2.34 -23.38
N GLN A 140 15.74 -1.35 -22.51
CA GLN A 140 15.67 -1.51 -21.03
C GLN A 140 14.27 -1.31 -20.45
N GLY A 141 13.27 -1.00 -21.29
CA GLY A 141 11.93 -0.65 -20.82
C GLY A 141 11.81 0.78 -20.28
N VAL A 142 10.62 1.10 -19.82
CA VAL A 142 10.28 2.37 -19.19
C VAL A 142 9.71 2.10 -17.81
N ASN A 143 10.31 2.71 -16.77
CA ASN A 143 9.88 2.51 -15.39
C ASN A 143 8.64 3.35 -15.05
N SER A 144 8.62 4.62 -15.49
CA SER A 144 7.49 5.53 -15.34
C SER A 144 7.53 6.62 -16.40
N TYR A 145 6.43 7.34 -16.57
CA TYR A 145 6.34 8.41 -17.57
C TYR A 145 5.37 9.50 -17.10
N ARG A 146 5.51 10.72 -17.68
CA ARG A 146 4.60 11.85 -17.48
C ARG A 146 4.45 12.66 -18.75
N TRP A 147 3.20 12.95 -19.14
CA TRP A 147 2.93 13.91 -20.22
C TRP A 147 3.40 15.31 -19.87
N SER A 148 3.97 16.03 -20.85
CA SER A 148 4.10 17.48 -20.73
C SER A 148 2.73 18.16 -20.70
N PRO A 149 2.54 19.29 -20.02
CA PRO A 149 1.26 20.00 -19.94
C PRO A 149 0.62 20.36 -21.30
N ASP A 150 1.44 20.60 -22.34
CA ASP A 150 0.97 20.87 -23.72
C ASP A 150 0.71 19.59 -24.54
N GLY A 151 1.02 18.41 -23.98
CA GLY A 151 0.82 17.11 -24.64
C GLY A 151 1.78 16.80 -25.79
N THR A 152 2.83 17.61 -26.01
CA THR A 152 3.76 17.40 -27.11
C THR A 152 4.89 16.44 -26.79
N LYS A 153 5.24 16.29 -25.50
CA LYS A 153 6.36 15.50 -25.01
C LYS A 153 5.95 14.59 -23.85
N MET A 154 6.81 13.60 -23.58
CA MET A 154 6.76 12.80 -22.34
C MET A 154 8.12 12.83 -21.64
N ALA A 155 8.14 13.03 -20.33
CA ALA A 155 9.25 12.65 -19.48
C ALA A 155 9.17 11.16 -19.19
N LEU A 156 10.29 10.45 -19.31
CA LEU A 156 10.40 9.01 -19.07
C LEU A 156 11.48 8.76 -18.02
N VAL A 157 11.28 7.80 -17.15
CA VAL A 157 12.32 7.24 -16.28
C VAL A 157 12.79 5.95 -16.89
N ILE A 158 14.08 5.90 -17.26
CA ILE A 158 14.69 4.75 -17.93
C ILE A 158 15.98 4.38 -17.20
N LYS A 159 16.17 3.08 -16.95
CA LYS A 159 17.43 2.54 -16.38
C LYS A 159 18.52 2.53 -17.45
N ASP A 160 19.77 2.73 -17.05
CA ASP A 160 20.94 2.61 -17.93
C ASP A 160 20.93 1.28 -18.68
N ALA A 161 21.45 1.30 -19.90
CA ALA A 161 21.62 0.08 -20.69
C ALA A 161 22.63 -0.87 -20.02
N LYS A 162 22.44 -2.17 -20.21
CA LYS A 162 23.48 -3.14 -19.83
C LYS A 162 24.77 -2.81 -20.60
N PRO A 163 25.95 -2.82 -19.96
CA PRO A 163 27.22 -2.69 -20.67
C PRO A 163 27.28 -3.72 -21.78
N LEU A 164 27.75 -3.30 -22.96
CA LEU A 164 28.03 -4.25 -24.05
C LEU A 164 29.14 -5.17 -23.55
N THR A 165 28.85 -6.38 -23.19
CA THR A 165 29.86 -7.44 -23.07
C THR A 165 30.40 -7.64 -24.47
N ASN A 166 31.73 -7.76 -24.63
CA ASN A 166 32.39 -7.93 -25.91
C ASN A 166 31.74 -9.09 -26.69
N ALA A 167 30.74 -8.72 -27.51
CA ALA A 167 29.91 -9.65 -28.25
C ALA A 167 30.72 -10.20 -29.43
N SER A 168 31.20 -11.40 -29.29
CA SER A 168 31.60 -12.23 -30.44
C SER A 168 30.63 -13.37 -30.73
N ASP A 169 29.44 -13.45 -30.05
CA ASP A 169 28.48 -14.54 -30.28
C ASP A 169 27.03 -14.05 -30.23
N GLU A 170 26.54 -13.45 -31.31
CA GLU A 170 25.11 -13.15 -31.52
C GLU A 170 24.21 -14.40 -31.66
N ASN A 171 24.74 -15.63 -31.56
CA ASN A 171 24.04 -16.87 -31.85
C ASN A 171 24.14 -17.97 -30.76
N SER A 172 24.54 -17.67 -29.52
CA SER A 172 24.55 -18.70 -28.51
C SER A 172 23.27 -18.65 -27.66
N SER A 173 22.42 -19.67 -27.83
CA SER A 173 21.28 -19.97 -26.96
C SER A 173 21.68 -20.36 -25.50
N ASN A 174 22.94 -20.25 -25.14
CA ASN A 174 23.51 -20.41 -23.81
C ASN A 174 24.07 -19.07 -23.35
N GLU A 175 23.25 -18.27 -22.67
CA GLU A 175 23.74 -17.13 -21.90
C GLU A 175 24.81 -17.65 -20.91
N LYS A 176 26.06 -17.27 -21.11
CA LYS A 176 27.14 -17.63 -20.20
C LYS A 176 26.87 -16.92 -18.89
N LEU A 177 26.53 -17.67 -17.84
CA LEU A 177 26.36 -17.12 -16.52
C LEU A 177 27.68 -16.47 -16.06
N GLU A 178 27.64 -15.19 -15.77
CA GLU A 178 28.77 -14.45 -15.23
C GLU A 178 28.59 -14.22 -13.73
N PRO A 179 29.68 -14.17 -12.94
CA PRO A 179 29.58 -13.87 -11.52
C PRO A 179 29.14 -12.42 -11.30
N PHE A 180 28.34 -12.19 -10.25
CA PHE A 180 28.05 -10.83 -9.79
C PHE A 180 29.31 -10.23 -9.16
N VAL A 181 29.77 -9.08 -9.69
CA VAL A 181 30.87 -8.30 -9.12
C VAL A 181 30.28 -7.04 -8.52
N ILE A 182 30.40 -6.89 -7.20
CA ILE A 182 29.74 -5.83 -6.44
C ILE A 182 30.81 -4.97 -5.78
N ASP A 183 30.72 -3.66 -5.98
CA ASP A 183 31.67 -2.66 -5.48
C ASP A 183 30.95 -1.40 -4.94
N ARG A 184 29.69 -1.55 -4.51
CA ARG A 184 28.85 -0.49 -3.97
C ARG A 184 28.27 -0.88 -2.59
N LEU A 185 27.93 0.11 -1.77
CA LEU A 185 27.44 -0.11 -0.41
C LEU A 185 26.00 -0.69 -0.41
N GLN A 186 25.06 -0.03 -1.12
CA GLN A 186 23.71 -0.58 -1.30
C GLN A 186 23.72 -1.54 -2.49
N PHE A 187 23.83 -2.84 -2.23
CA PHE A 187 24.06 -3.84 -3.29
C PHE A 187 22.89 -4.80 -3.52
N LYS A 188 21.80 -4.62 -2.80
CA LYS A 188 20.57 -5.45 -2.92
C LYS A 188 19.33 -4.57 -2.94
N LYS A 189 18.30 -5.06 -3.62
CA LYS A 189 16.95 -4.48 -3.58
C LYS A 189 15.92 -5.59 -3.71
N ASP A 190 14.85 -5.53 -2.93
CA ASP A 190 13.77 -6.49 -3.04
C ASP A 190 13.10 -6.41 -4.42
N TYR A 191 12.61 -7.53 -4.94
CA TYR A 191 12.11 -7.72 -6.31
C TYR A 191 13.15 -7.53 -7.43
N VAL A 192 14.40 -7.22 -7.10
CA VAL A 192 15.49 -7.02 -8.08
C VAL A 192 16.64 -8.00 -7.87
N GLY A 193 17.01 -8.26 -6.61
CA GLY A 193 18.20 -9.04 -6.26
C GLY A 193 19.46 -8.16 -6.12
N TYR A 194 20.61 -8.66 -6.58
CA TYR A 194 21.86 -7.90 -6.57
C TYR A 194 21.82 -6.72 -7.52
N LEU A 195 22.28 -5.57 -7.04
CA LEU A 195 22.35 -4.33 -7.81
C LEU A 195 23.71 -4.20 -8.52
N ASP A 196 23.67 -3.78 -9.76
CA ASP A 196 24.82 -3.31 -10.52
C ASP A 196 24.97 -1.78 -10.42
N ARG A 197 25.88 -1.18 -11.20
CA ARG A 197 26.10 0.27 -11.22
C ARG A 197 25.13 1.06 -12.09
N ARG A 198 24.18 0.39 -12.74
CA ARG A 198 23.19 1.07 -13.58
C ARG A 198 22.22 1.86 -12.75
N ARG A 199 22.00 3.11 -13.13
CA ARG A 199 21.09 4.05 -12.50
C ARG A 199 19.88 4.33 -13.37
N THR A 200 18.84 4.92 -12.79
CA THR A 200 17.69 5.43 -13.52
C THR A 200 17.84 6.92 -13.80
N HIS A 201 17.50 7.34 -15.01
CA HIS A 201 17.62 8.73 -15.43
C HIS A 201 16.35 9.23 -16.10
N ILE A 202 16.22 10.57 -16.16
CA ILE A 202 15.12 11.24 -16.85
C ILE A 202 15.49 11.40 -18.33
N TYR A 203 14.54 11.00 -19.18
CA TYR A 203 14.60 11.19 -20.64
C TYR A 203 13.38 11.99 -21.09
N ILE A 204 13.52 12.72 -22.17
CA ILE A 204 12.41 13.37 -22.88
C ILE A 204 12.20 12.66 -24.22
N LYS A 205 10.93 12.34 -24.49
CA LYS A 205 10.50 11.82 -25.79
C LYS A 205 9.56 12.82 -26.45
N ASN A 206 9.90 13.23 -27.67
CA ASN A 206 9.13 14.13 -28.52
C ASN A 206 8.51 13.32 -29.67
N GLY A 207 7.20 13.18 -29.73
CA GLY A 207 6.49 12.45 -30.78
C GLY A 207 7.12 11.10 -31.14
N HIS A 208 7.54 10.92 -32.39
CA HIS A 208 8.14 9.67 -32.89
C HIS A 208 9.67 9.60 -32.74
N GLU A 209 10.32 10.65 -32.21
CA GLU A 209 11.77 10.68 -32.03
C GLU A 209 12.22 9.70 -30.94
N LYS A 210 13.52 9.32 -30.95
CA LYS A 210 14.09 8.53 -29.86
C LYS A 210 14.14 9.36 -28.58
N PRO A 211 13.96 8.74 -27.39
CA PRO A 211 14.11 9.44 -26.14
C PRO A 211 15.53 10.06 -26.00
N ILE A 212 15.59 11.30 -25.52
CA ILE A 212 16.83 12.03 -25.26
C ILE A 212 17.05 12.08 -23.75
N GLN A 213 18.18 11.56 -23.28
CA GLN A 213 18.57 11.63 -21.86
C GLN A 213 18.86 13.08 -21.45
N ILE A 214 18.32 13.49 -20.29
CA ILE A 214 18.47 14.87 -19.80
C ILE A 214 19.12 14.94 -18.42
N THR A 215 19.23 13.84 -17.70
CA THR A 215 19.94 13.74 -16.41
C THR A 215 20.98 12.61 -16.48
N PHE A 216 22.08 12.76 -15.74
CA PHE A 216 23.26 11.90 -15.81
C PHE A 216 23.91 11.78 -14.43
N GLY A 217 24.81 10.82 -14.27
CA GLY A 217 25.63 10.62 -13.08
C GLY A 217 25.39 9.28 -12.39
N ASP A 218 26.13 9.00 -11.32
CA ASP A 218 25.97 7.76 -10.52
C ASP A 218 24.85 7.95 -9.46
N TYR A 219 23.65 8.34 -9.93
CA TYR A 219 22.48 8.66 -9.10
C TYR A 219 21.21 8.17 -9.75
N ASP A 220 20.28 7.66 -8.92
CA ASP A 220 18.93 7.36 -9.40
C ASP A 220 18.07 8.63 -9.39
N ASP A 221 17.44 8.92 -10.51
CA ASP A 221 16.47 9.99 -10.70
C ASP A 221 15.07 9.39 -10.85
N SER A 222 14.09 9.95 -10.15
CA SER A 222 12.72 9.43 -10.11
C SER A 222 11.69 10.54 -10.03
N ASP A 223 10.41 10.17 -10.15
CA ASP A 223 9.23 11.02 -9.98
C ASP A 223 9.28 12.37 -10.75
N PRO A 224 9.47 12.36 -12.08
CA PRO A 224 9.51 13.59 -12.87
C PRO A 224 8.16 14.29 -12.90
N GLN A 225 8.16 15.60 -12.66
CA GLN A 225 6.97 16.44 -12.67
C GLN A 225 7.21 17.69 -13.53
N TRP A 226 6.44 17.84 -14.60
CA TRP A 226 6.52 19.00 -15.47
C TRP A 226 6.02 20.27 -14.77
N ASN A 227 6.79 21.35 -14.90
CA ASN A 227 6.29 22.68 -14.59
C ASN A 227 5.18 23.05 -15.61
N PRO A 228 4.10 23.75 -15.19
CA PRO A 228 2.99 24.10 -16.08
C PRO A 228 3.38 24.89 -17.35
N ASP A 229 4.52 25.57 -17.38
CA ASP A 229 5.02 26.30 -18.55
C ASP A 229 5.82 25.43 -19.55
N ASN A 230 5.94 24.12 -19.33
CA ASN A 230 6.69 23.12 -20.10
C ASN A 230 8.23 23.36 -20.16
N LYS A 231 8.81 24.23 -19.34
CA LYS A 231 10.22 24.57 -19.40
C LYS A 231 11.10 23.78 -18.45
N LEU A 232 10.56 23.40 -17.31
CA LEU A 232 11.30 22.70 -16.26
C LEU A 232 10.63 21.36 -15.93
N ILE A 233 11.46 20.41 -15.51
CA ILE A 233 11.03 19.16 -14.88
C ILE A 233 11.65 19.13 -13.49
N ALA A 234 10.80 19.02 -12.46
CA ALA A 234 11.22 18.67 -11.11
C ALA A 234 11.32 17.15 -10.98
N PHE A 235 12.27 16.67 -10.20
CA PHE A 235 12.47 15.24 -9.96
C PHE A 235 13.16 15.01 -8.62
N VAL A 236 13.09 13.79 -8.11
CA VAL A 236 13.72 13.36 -6.86
C VAL A 236 15.05 12.68 -7.15
N SER A 237 16.10 13.06 -6.43
CA SER A 237 17.43 12.43 -6.59
C SER A 237 18.32 12.59 -5.36
N LYS A 238 19.17 11.59 -5.09
CA LYS A 238 20.21 11.59 -4.04
C LYS A 238 21.57 11.99 -4.65
N ARG A 239 21.81 13.28 -4.91
CA ARG A 239 23.00 13.78 -5.60
C ARG A 239 24.07 14.36 -4.67
N GLU A 240 23.91 14.23 -3.38
CA GLU A 240 24.88 14.70 -2.38
C GLU A 240 25.53 13.51 -1.67
N GLY A 241 26.86 13.49 -1.65
CA GLY A 241 27.63 12.40 -1.07
C GLY A 241 27.52 11.08 -1.84
N ASP A 242 27.71 9.97 -1.13
CA ASP A 242 27.46 8.63 -1.66
C ASP A 242 25.97 8.31 -1.57
N PRO A 243 25.26 8.10 -2.69
CA PRO A 243 23.82 7.83 -2.69
C PRO A 243 23.44 6.50 -2.01
N ASP A 244 24.41 5.61 -1.84
CA ASP A 244 24.21 4.33 -1.17
C ASP A 244 24.41 4.42 0.35
N ALA A 245 25.07 5.48 0.84
CA ALA A 245 25.44 5.68 2.25
C ALA A 245 24.54 6.66 3.00
N ASN A 246 23.51 7.19 2.36
CA ASN A 246 22.58 8.13 3.00
C ASN A 246 21.16 7.97 2.48
N ASN A 247 20.17 8.43 3.26
CA ASN A 247 18.76 8.42 2.91
C ASN A 247 18.25 9.79 2.43
N ASN A 248 19.12 10.80 2.32
CA ASN A 248 18.74 12.14 1.89
C ASN A 248 18.49 12.20 0.39
N SER A 249 17.23 12.40 0.00
CA SER A 249 16.84 12.77 -1.36
C SER A 249 16.33 14.20 -1.38
N ASP A 250 16.63 14.90 -2.48
CA ASP A 250 16.20 16.29 -2.67
C ASP A 250 15.36 16.44 -3.94
N ILE A 251 14.61 17.53 -4.00
CA ILE A 251 13.94 17.96 -5.22
C ILE A 251 14.92 18.78 -6.07
N TRP A 252 15.16 18.30 -7.27
CA TRP A 252 15.98 18.93 -8.29
C TRP A 252 15.13 19.41 -9.46
N VAL A 253 15.60 20.41 -10.20
CA VAL A 253 14.97 20.81 -11.46
C VAL A 253 15.98 20.81 -12.59
N VAL A 254 15.51 20.46 -13.78
CA VAL A 254 16.27 20.45 -15.03
C VAL A 254 15.46 21.13 -16.14
N ASP A 255 16.16 21.86 -17.02
CA ASP A 255 15.55 22.46 -18.22
C ASP A 255 15.17 21.36 -19.23
N SER A 256 13.93 21.44 -19.72
CA SER A 256 13.34 20.46 -20.65
C SER A 256 13.64 20.73 -22.13
N SER A 257 14.44 21.78 -22.48
CA SER A 257 14.75 22.10 -23.88
C SER A 257 15.67 21.06 -24.52
N ASP A 258 15.44 20.77 -25.80
CA ASP A 258 16.18 19.72 -26.55
C ASP A 258 17.60 20.18 -26.92
N ASP A 259 17.87 21.49 -26.99
CA ASP A 259 19.08 22.07 -27.58
C ASP A 259 20.25 22.23 -26.62
N LYS A 260 20.10 21.96 -25.34
CA LYS A 260 21.18 22.20 -24.36
C LYS A 260 22.07 20.99 -24.17
N LYS A 261 23.32 21.09 -24.69
CA LYS A 261 24.38 20.06 -24.50
C LYS A 261 24.85 19.96 -23.04
N ASN A 262 24.73 21.03 -22.26
CA ASN A 262 25.12 21.10 -20.86
C ASN A 262 23.92 21.69 -20.07
N ARG A 263 22.96 20.85 -19.68
CA ARG A 263 21.85 21.27 -18.84
C ARG A 263 22.34 21.48 -17.42
N GLU A 264 22.07 22.66 -16.89
CA GLU A 264 22.30 22.95 -15.49
C GLU A 264 21.22 22.31 -14.65
N LEU A 265 21.65 21.55 -13.63
CA LEU A 265 20.76 21.02 -12.59
C LEU A 265 20.74 22.02 -11.44
N LYS A 266 19.54 22.39 -11.00
CA LYS A 266 19.37 23.23 -9.83
C LYS A 266 18.73 22.44 -8.71
N LYS A 267 19.38 22.36 -7.54
CA LYS A 267 18.81 21.84 -6.32
C LYS A 267 17.77 22.86 -5.80
N LEU A 268 16.55 22.44 -5.50
CA LEU A 268 15.49 23.30 -4.96
C LEU A 268 15.37 23.20 -3.46
N THR A 269 15.57 22.01 -2.89
CA THR A 269 15.42 21.77 -1.46
C THR A 269 16.77 21.54 -0.80
N ILE A 270 16.90 21.92 0.47
CA ILE A 270 18.18 21.88 1.22
C ILE A 270 17.99 21.26 2.60
N ASN A 271 16.88 20.58 2.83
CA ASN A 271 16.57 19.88 4.05
C ASN A 271 17.57 18.73 4.27
N PRO A 272 17.97 18.41 5.52
CA PRO A 272 18.93 17.35 5.77
C PRO A 272 18.37 15.91 5.63
N GLY A 273 17.05 15.77 5.54
CA GLY A 273 16.39 14.48 5.34
C GLY A 273 15.66 14.40 3.99
N PRO A 274 15.03 13.27 3.67
CA PRO A 274 14.44 13.05 2.36
C PRO A 274 13.28 14.00 2.04
N ASP A 275 13.34 14.58 0.85
CA ASP A 275 12.28 15.33 0.20
C ASP A 275 11.76 14.55 -1.01
N THR A 276 10.44 14.32 -1.09
CA THR A 276 9.81 13.42 -2.06
C THR A 276 8.46 13.94 -2.57
N ASN A 277 7.87 13.28 -3.57
CA ASN A 277 6.54 13.58 -4.10
C ASN A 277 6.32 15.05 -4.53
N PRO A 278 7.15 15.59 -5.42
CA PRO A 278 7.01 16.98 -5.86
C PRO A 278 5.71 17.22 -6.65
N SER A 279 5.07 18.37 -6.41
CA SER A 279 3.86 18.82 -7.12
C SER A 279 3.93 20.30 -7.36
N TRP A 280 3.84 20.76 -8.63
CA TRP A 280 3.89 22.17 -8.97
C TRP A 280 2.57 22.90 -8.67
N SER A 281 2.66 24.14 -8.22
CA SER A 281 1.53 25.05 -8.20
C SER A 281 1.03 25.36 -9.62
N PRO A 282 -0.25 25.70 -9.81
CA PRO A 282 -0.80 26.00 -11.14
C PRO A 282 -0.09 27.15 -11.87
N ASP A 283 0.47 28.12 -11.14
CA ASP A 283 1.27 29.23 -11.69
C ASP A 283 2.75 28.87 -11.95
N GLY A 284 3.16 27.65 -11.54
CA GLY A 284 4.49 27.13 -11.72
C GLY A 284 5.61 27.83 -10.93
N ASN A 285 5.27 28.59 -9.89
CA ASN A 285 6.26 29.31 -9.08
C ASN A 285 6.63 28.58 -7.79
N THR A 286 5.75 27.74 -7.28
CA THR A 286 5.93 27.03 -6.02
C THR A 286 5.86 25.53 -6.26
N ILE A 287 6.64 24.75 -5.52
CA ILE A 287 6.55 23.29 -5.49
C ILE A 287 6.13 22.85 -4.10
N ALA A 288 5.13 21.97 -4.02
CA ALA A 288 4.76 21.27 -2.80
C ALA A 288 5.43 19.89 -2.81
N TYR A 289 5.81 19.40 -1.65
CA TYR A 289 6.48 18.11 -1.51
C TYR A 289 6.35 17.58 -0.08
N ILE A 290 6.76 16.35 0.13
CA ILE A 290 6.84 15.73 1.45
C ILE A 290 8.28 15.82 1.94
N SER A 291 8.47 16.29 3.17
CA SER A 291 9.77 16.56 3.77
C SER A 291 9.90 15.88 5.13
N SER A 292 10.96 15.12 5.32
CA SER A 292 11.38 14.61 6.62
C SER A 292 12.53 15.47 7.14
N ILE A 293 12.33 16.19 8.23
CA ILE A 293 13.29 17.18 8.74
C ILE A 293 14.21 16.67 9.84
N GLU A 294 14.02 15.41 10.28
CA GLU A 294 14.78 14.78 11.35
C GLU A 294 15.37 13.46 10.88
N PRO A 295 16.43 13.48 10.03
CA PRO A 295 16.98 12.28 9.40
C PRO A 295 17.50 11.24 10.39
N ASP A 296 17.96 11.67 11.59
CA ASP A 296 18.42 10.77 12.64
C ASP A 296 17.30 9.91 13.27
N LYS A 297 16.05 10.28 13.02
CA LYS A 297 14.89 9.49 13.46
C LYS A 297 14.44 8.47 12.41
N LEU A 298 15.05 8.46 11.24
CA LEU A 298 14.74 7.51 10.14
C LEU A 298 13.24 7.48 9.81
N TRP A 299 12.72 6.27 9.66
CA TRP A 299 11.29 6.01 9.43
C TRP A 299 10.35 6.46 10.57
N TYR A 300 10.88 6.75 11.78
CA TYR A 300 10.07 7.27 12.89
C TYR A 300 9.80 8.78 12.77
N ALA A 301 10.53 9.50 11.93
CA ALA A 301 10.33 10.93 11.72
C ALA A 301 8.96 11.19 11.10
N THR A 302 8.28 12.24 11.56
CA THR A 302 7.04 12.68 10.91
C THR A 302 7.37 13.29 9.55
N GLU A 303 6.71 12.80 8.52
CA GLU A 303 6.75 13.35 7.16
C GLU A 303 5.81 14.54 7.07
N HIS A 304 6.35 15.72 6.71
CA HIS A 304 5.64 16.98 6.66
C HIS A 304 5.31 17.41 5.24
N LEU A 305 4.18 18.10 5.07
CA LEU A 305 3.90 18.87 3.87
C LEU A 305 4.72 20.16 3.88
N ALA A 306 5.53 20.33 2.84
CA ALA A 306 6.35 21.53 2.62
C ALA A 306 6.04 22.18 1.28
N ILE A 307 6.34 23.47 1.17
CA ILE A 307 6.36 24.23 -0.09
C ILE A 307 7.67 25.01 -0.21
N THR A 308 8.18 25.13 -1.44
CA THR A 308 9.38 25.91 -1.75
C THR A 308 9.13 26.78 -2.99
N ASP A 309 9.46 28.07 -2.92
CA ASP A 309 9.48 28.98 -4.08
C ASP A 309 10.69 28.68 -4.97
N LYS A 310 10.46 28.43 -6.25
CA LYS A 310 11.52 28.01 -7.22
C LYS A 310 12.58 29.07 -7.47
N ASN A 311 12.28 30.35 -7.24
CA ASN A 311 13.15 31.47 -7.60
C ASN A 311 14.13 31.80 -6.48
N ASN A 312 13.61 31.91 -5.23
CA ASN A 312 14.40 32.31 -4.07
C ASN A 312 14.74 31.18 -3.10
N GLY A 313 14.14 29.98 -3.28
CA GLY A 313 14.37 28.83 -2.41
C GLY A 313 13.72 28.93 -1.02
N GLU A 314 12.84 29.92 -0.80
CA GLU A 314 12.14 30.07 0.47
C GLU A 314 11.22 28.88 0.73
N THR A 315 11.44 28.17 1.85
CA THR A 315 10.72 26.97 2.24
C THR A 315 9.83 27.24 3.44
N LYS A 316 8.61 26.68 3.40
CA LYS A 316 7.65 26.72 4.51
C LYS A 316 7.09 25.32 4.75
N LEU A 317 7.18 24.84 6.00
CA LEU A 317 6.51 23.62 6.46
C LEU A 317 5.06 23.94 6.83
N LEU A 318 4.10 23.34 6.15
CA LEU A 318 2.67 23.63 6.33
C LEU A 318 2.01 22.74 7.38
N SER A 319 2.54 21.53 7.59
CA SER A 319 1.96 20.57 8.54
C SER A 319 2.75 20.41 9.84
N LEU A 320 3.69 21.30 10.16
CA LEU A 320 4.54 21.20 11.35
C LEU A 320 3.72 21.07 12.65
N ASN A 321 2.59 21.75 12.74
CA ASN A 321 1.68 21.69 13.89
C ASN A 321 0.59 20.61 13.73
N TYR A 322 0.75 19.72 12.76
CA TYR A 322 -0.14 18.57 12.54
C TYR A 322 0.72 17.31 12.60
N ASP A 323 0.89 16.79 13.80
CA ASP A 323 1.75 15.65 14.09
C ASP A 323 1.17 14.34 13.53
N ARG A 324 1.13 14.28 12.20
CA ARG A 324 0.66 13.15 11.38
C ARG A 324 1.52 13.03 10.14
N MET A 325 1.81 11.80 9.72
CA MET A 325 2.49 11.55 8.46
C MET A 325 1.62 11.96 7.29
N ILE A 326 2.16 12.82 6.42
CA ILE A 326 1.50 13.37 5.24
C ILE A 326 2.09 12.72 3.99
N SER A 327 1.26 12.51 2.97
CA SER A 327 1.72 11.95 1.69
C SER A 327 0.95 12.52 0.51
N THR A 328 1.52 12.37 -0.69
CA THR A 328 0.88 12.69 -1.99
C THR A 328 0.26 14.10 -2.06
N PRO A 329 1.04 15.19 -1.96
CA PRO A 329 0.51 16.55 -2.03
C PRO A 329 0.08 16.93 -3.46
N MET A 330 -1.02 17.65 -3.59
CA MET A 330 -1.52 18.17 -4.86
C MET A 330 -2.18 19.53 -4.65
N PHE A 331 -1.81 20.52 -5.45
CA PHE A 331 -2.46 21.83 -5.40
C PHE A 331 -3.91 21.78 -5.89
N SER A 332 -4.76 22.64 -5.32
CA SER A 332 -6.05 23.00 -5.93
C SER A 332 -5.83 23.76 -7.24
N ASN A 333 -6.82 23.72 -8.14
CA ASN A 333 -6.70 24.36 -9.45
C ASN A 333 -6.52 25.88 -9.38
N ASP A 334 -6.99 26.53 -8.32
CA ASP A 334 -6.80 27.96 -8.06
C ASP A 334 -5.50 28.30 -7.32
N GLY A 335 -4.73 27.29 -6.94
CA GLY A 335 -3.45 27.44 -6.22
C GLY A 335 -3.55 27.92 -4.78
N LYS A 336 -4.76 28.00 -4.20
CA LYS A 336 -4.96 28.52 -2.84
C LYS A 336 -4.91 27.48 -1.75
N SER A 337 -4.99 26.22 -2.11
CA SER A 337 -4.97 25.11 -1.16
C SER A 337 -4.10 23.96 -1.68
N ILE A 338 -3.66 23.11 -0.76
CA ILE A 338 -3.02 21.83 -1.08
C ILE A 338 -3.84 20.73 -0.44
N PHE A 339 -4.16 19.70 -1.22
CA PHE A 339 -4.71 18.47 -0.72
C PHE A 339 -3.59 17.48 -0.45
N ALA A 340 -3.73 16.66 0.58
CA ALA A 340 -2.78 15.60 0.90
C ALA A 340 -3.46 14.50 1.73
N LEU A 341 -2.93 13.28 1.70
CA LEU A 341 -3.37 12.20 2.58
C LEU A 341 -2.64 12.29 3.91
N ALA A 342 -3.32 11.93 5.00
CA ALA A 342 -2.74 11.85 6.32
C ALA A 342 -2.97 10.47 6.93
N SER A 343 -2.00 9.94 7.69
CA SER A 343 -2.23 8.80 8.59
C SER A 343 -2.74 9.35 9.92
N ASP A 344 -3.97 9.01 10.33
CA ASP A 344 -4.56 9.57 11.54
C ASP A 344 -5.44 8.55 12.28
N ARG A 345 -4.87 7.96 13.35
CA ARG A 345 -5.56 7.05 14.29
C ARG A 345 -6.38 5.98 13.58
N GLY A 346 -5.70 5.14 12.83
CA GLY A 346 -6.33 4.06 12.07
C GLY A 346 -7.24 4.52 10.94
N ASN A 347 -7.25 5.81 10.58
CA ASN A 347 -7.88 6.33 9.37
C ASN A 347 -6.81 6.85 8.41
N ARG A 348 -7.22 7.02 7.15
CA ARG A 348 -6.39 7.69 6.14
C ARG A 348 -7.22 8.74 5.41
N PRO A 349 -7.48 9.90 6.03
CA PRO A 349 -8.28 10.96 5.44
C PRO A 349 -7.54 11.74 4.36
N LEU A 350 -8.33 12.34 3.44
CA LEU A 350 -7.90 13.41 2.56
C LEU A 350 -8.05 14.73 3.30
N ILE A 351 -6.94 15.45 3.48
CA ILE A 351 -6.89 16.74 4.17
C ILE A 351 -6.64 17.86 3.15
N LYS A 352 -7.38 18.94 3.25
CA LYS A 352 -7.16 20.18 2.52
C LYS A 352 -6.48 21.17 3.44
N PHE A 353 -5.34 21.73 3.01
CA PHE A 353 -4.58 22.78 3.69
C PHE A 353 -4.83 24.11 2.97
N ASP A 354 -5.37 25.10 3.64
CA ASP A 354 -5.55 26.45 3.11
C ASP A 354 -4.24 27.25 3.25
N LEU A 355 -3.72 27.78 2.14
CA LEU A 355 -2.42 28.46 2.12
C LEU A 355 -2.47 29.88 2.68
N SER A 356 -3.66 30.48 2.80
CA SER A 356 -3.83 31.84 3.27
C SER A 356 -3.80 31.96 4.79
N ASN A 357 -4.35 30.99 5.51
CA ASN A 357 -4.52 31.04 6.96
C ASN A 357 -3.93 29.81 7.68
N GLY A 358 -3.55 28.75 6.94
CA GLY A 358 -3.01 27.51 7.48
C GLY A 358 -4.06 26.55 8.06
N ASP A 359 -5.35 26.81 7.83
CA ASP A 359 -6.44 25.93 8.27
C ASP A 359 -6.41 24.59 7.55
N LYS A 360 -6.90 23.57 8.24
CA LYS A 360 -7.01 22.20 7.75
C LYS A 360 -8.45 21.73 7.78
N GLU A 361 -8.91 21.13 6.67
CA GLU A 361 -10.24 20.58 6.52
C GLU A 361 -10.15 19.10 6.14
N ASN A 362 -10.84 18.22 6.90
CA ASN A 362 -10.96 16.81 6.54
C ASN A 362 -12.07 16.64 5.50
N MET A 363 -11.67 16.30 4.27
CA MET A 363 -12.57 16.13 3.12
C MET A 363 -13.29 14.77 3.12
N THR A 364 -12.83 13.80 3.93
CA THR A 364 -13.37 12.43 4.01
C THR A 364 -13.58 12.03 5.46
N PRO A 365 -14.50 12.71 6.19
CA PRO A 365 -14.76 12.39 7.59
C PRO A 365 -15.38 11.00 7.75
N GLY A 366 -15.15 10.38 8.91
CA GLY A 366 -15.64 9.05 9.25
C GLY A 366 -14.55 7.99 9.24
N GLU A 367 -14.94 6.74 9.33
CA GLU A 367 -14.02 5.59 9.34
C GLU A 367 -13.74 5.14 7.90
N LEU A 368 -12.82 5.84 7.24
CA LEU A 368 -12.46 5.65 5.83
C LEU A 368 -10.95 5.64 5.64
N SER A 369 -10.50 4.81 4.72
CA SER A 369 -9.11 4.78 4.25
C SER A 369 -9.05 5.22 2.79
N VAL A 370 -8.47 6.38 2.52
CA VAL A 370 -8.21 6.91 1.16
C VAL A 370 -6.83 6.47 0.72
N ARG A 371 -6.73 5.74 -0.39
CA ARG A 371 -5.45 5.29 -0.97
C ARG A 371 -4.93 6.21 -2.05
N ASN A 372 -5.82 6.81 -2.82
CA ASN A 372 -5.47 7.71 -3.93
C ASN A 372 -6.60 8.72 -4.16
N TYR A 373 -6.26 9.86 -4.77
CA TYR A 373 -7.24 10.89 -5.13
C TYR A 373 -6.80 11.69 -6.36
N ALA A 374 -7.74 12.38 -6.97
CA ALA A 374 -7.49 13.30 -8.08
C ALA A 374 -8.39 14.53 -7.95
N ILE A 375 -7.83 15.70 -8.30
CA ILE A 375 -8.53 16.99 -8.28
C ILE A 375 -8.82 17.38 -9.74
N GLY A 376 -10.08 17.54 -10.07
CA GLY A 376 -10.54 17.96 -11.38
C GLY A 376 -11.03 19.38 -11.42
N ASN A 377 -11.60 19.75 -12.57
CA ASN A 377 -12.15 21.09 -12.80
C ASN A 377 -13.13 21.50 -11.69
N LYS A 378 -13.07 22.75 -11.24
CA LYS A 378 -13.88 23.29 -10.14
C LYS A 378 -13.72 22.49 -8.85
N ASP A 379 -12.50 21.99 -8.60
CA ASP A 379 -12.12 21.17 -7.46
C ASP A 379 -13.02 19.94 -7.23
N LYS A 380 -13.43 19.30 -8.36
CA LYS A 380 -14.09 18.00 -8.30
C LYS A 380 -13.11 16.98 -7.73
N ILE A 381 -13.42 16.42 -6.60
CA ILE A 381 -12.56 15.43 -5.92
C ILE A 381 -13.05 14.03 -6.24
N ILE A 382 -12.16 13.20 -6.75
CA ILE A 382 -12.36 11.74 -6.91
C ILE A 382 -11.36 11.04 -5.99
N THR A 383 -11.81 10.00 -5.30
CA THR A 383 -10.99 9.23 -4.37
C THR A 383 -11.11 7.74 -4.64
N LEU A 384 -10.05 7.01 -4.35
CA LEU A 384 -10.04 5.56 -4.18
C LEU A 384 -10.09 5.27 -2.69
N MET A 385 -11.21 4.76 -2.18
CA MET A 385 -11.44 4.56 -0.75
C MET A 385 -11.94 3.16 -0.43
N SER A 386 -11.70 2.76 0.82
CA SER A 386 -12.16 1.53 1.45
C SER A 386 -12.72 1.82 2.85
N SER A 387 -13.49 0.85 3.38
CA SER A 387 -13.87 0.78 4.78
C SER A 387 -13.76 -0.67 5.26
N HIS A 388 -13.91 -0.94 6.56
CA HIS A 388 -13.91 -2.30 7.09
C HIS A 388 -14.87 -3.27 6.38
N HIS A 389 -15.94 -2.74 5.77
CA HIS A 389 -16.99 -3.54 5.12
C HIS A 389 -17.02 -3.41 3.59
N SER A 390 -16.14 -2.60 3.02
CA SER A 390 -16.11 -2.36 1.57
C SER A 390 -14.67 -2.31 1.07
N PRO A 391 -14.24 -3.25 0.21
CA PRO A 391 -12.97 -3.14 -0.50
C PRO A 391 -12.89 -1.85 -1.31
N PHE A 392 -11.67 -1.49 -1.72
CA PHE A 392 -11.43 -0.26 -2.46
C PHE A 392 -12.33 -0.11 -3.69
N ASN A 393 -12.96 1.06 -3.79
CA ASN A 393 -13.78 1.52 -4.92
C ASN A 393 -13.53 3.00 -5.15
N PHE A 394 -13.96 3.50 -6.31
CA PHE A 394 -13.87 4.92 -6.63
C PHE A 394 -15.13 5.66 -6.19
N TYR A 395 -14.90 6.84 -5.63
CA TYR A 395 -15.95 7.73 -5.13
C TYR A 395 -15.71 9.16 -5.58
N GLN A 396 -16.80 9.90 -5.77
CA GLN A 396 -16.76 11.35 -5.90
C GLN A 396 -17.14 11.98 -4.56
N ILE A 397 -16.31 12.91 -4.09
CA ILE A 397 -16.64 13.76 -2.94
C ILE A 397 -17.36 15.00 -3.46
N LYS A 398 -18.56 15.27 -2.97
CA LYS A 398 -19.39 16.40 -3.37
C LYS A 398 -19.97 17.08 -2.13
N ARG A 399 -19.30 18.11 -1.61
CA ARG A 399 -19.63 18.75 -0.33
C ARG A 399 -19.73 17.68 0.79
N ASP A 400 -20.93 17.46 1.35
CA ASP A 400 -21.18 16.50 2.42
C ASP A 400 -21.61 15.11 1.93
N GLU A 401 -21.56 14.87 0.60
CA GLU A 401 -21.99 13.59 0.00
C GLU A 401 -20.82 12.83 -0.60
N ILE A 402 -20.74 11.54 -0.28
CA ILE A 402 -19.77 10.57 -0.88
C ILE A 402 -20.54 9.68 -1.85
N ILE A 403 -20.29 9.87 -3.15
CA ILE A 403 -21.00 9.18 -4.23
C ILE A 403 -20.15 8.03 -4.77
N ASN A 404 -20.62 6.80 -4.62
CA ASN A 404 -19.93 5.63 -5.18
C ASN A 404 -20.00 5.63 -6.71
N LEU A 405 -18.85 5.42 -7.37
CA LEU A 405 -18.72 5.36 -8.84
C LEU A 405 -18.54 3.93 -9.36
N THR A 406 -18.01 2.99 -8.56
CA THR A 406 -17.69 1.62 -8.98
C THR A 406 -18.09 0.59 -7.92
N ASN A 407 -18.43 -0.65 -8.35
CA ASN A 407 -18.95 -1.70 -7.48
C ASN A 407 -18.43 -3.09 -7.86
N TYR A 408 -17.11 -3.24 -8.00
CA TYR A 408 -16.52 -4.48 -8.55
C TYR A 408 -16.81 -5.75 -7.72
N ASN A 409 -16.85 -5.63 -6.40
CA ASN A 409 -16.98 -6.79 -5.51
C ASN A 409 -18.38 -6.95 -4.91
N ASN A 410 -19.32 -6.09 -5.27
CA ASN A 410 -20.68 -6.10 -4.69
C ASN A 410 -21.42 -7.43 -4.94
N ALA A 411 -21.22 -8.03 -6.12
CA ALA A 411 -21.86 -9.31 -6.45
C ALA A 411 -21.36 -10.47 -5.56
N ILE A 412 -20.12 -10.38 -5.08
CA ILE A 412 -19.52 -11.37 -4.16
C ILE A 412 -19.98 -11.10 -2.72
N LEU A 413 -20.00 -9.83 -2.31
CA LEU A 413 -20.21 -9.46 -0.90
C LEU A 413 -21.68 -9.27 -0.49
N LYS A 414 -22.62 -9.02 -1.42
CA LYS A 414 -24.03 -8.71 -1.10
C LYS A 414 -24.74 -9.77 -0.26
N ASP A 415 -24.38 -11.04 -0.45
CA ASP A 415 -24.96 -12.19 0.25
C ASP A 415 -23.99 -12.74 1.31
N THR A 416 -22.87 -12.04 1.59
CA THR A 416 -21.85 -12.46 2.52
C THR A 416 -21.99 -11.74 3.85
N LYS A 417 -21.94 -12.48 4.95
CA LYS A 417 -21.86 -11.90 6.29
C LYS A 417 -20.44 -11.51 6.59
N LEU A 418 -20.22 -10.23 6.81
CA LEU A 418 -18.96 -9.68 7.28
C LEU A 418 -18.96 -9.51 8.80
N ALA A 419 -17.78 -9.37 9.39
CA ALA A 419 -17.59 -9.09 10.80
C ALA A 419 -18.18 -7.72 11.18
N ASP A 420 -18.78 -7.63 12.38
CA ASP A 420 -18.95 -6.33 13.03
C ASP A 420 -17.61 -5.86 13.58
N VAL A 421 -17.25 -4.59 13.33
CA VAL A 421 -15.94 -4.07 13.72
C VAL A 421 -16.11 -2.95 14.72
N LYS A 422 -15.35 -3.02 15.82
CA LYS A 422 -15.33 -1.99 16.85
C LYS A 422 -13.92 -1.53 17.15
N ARG A 423 -13.79 -0.26 17.40
CA ARG A 423 -12.56 0.37 17.89
C ARG A 423 -12.48 0.17 19.41
N LEU A 424 -11.34 -0.32 19.87
CA LEU A 424 -11.01 -0.49 21.28
C LEU A 424 -9.78 0.35 21.61
N ILE A 425 -9.82 1.05 22.74
CA ILE A 425 -8.67 1.78 23.27
C ILE A 425 -8.46 1.32 24.71
N VAL A 426 -7.25 0.87 25.03
CA VAL A 426 -6.87 0.43 26.38
C VAL A 426 -5.57 1.11 26.82
N PRO A 427 -5.29 1.20 28.12
CA PRO A 427 -3.98 1.60 28.59
C PRO A 427 -2.94 0.51 28.24
N GLY A 428 -1.91 0.86 27.51
CA GLY A 428 -0.79 0.00 27.14
C GLY A 428 0.50 0.38 27.85
N TRP A 429 1.61 0.31 27.13
CA TRP A 429 2.92 0.67 27.63
C TRP A 429 2.93 2.06 28.29
N ARG A 430 3.52 2.14 29.49
CA ARG A 430 3.53 3.35 30.34
C ARG A 430 2.15 3.95 30.62
N ASN A 431 1.10 3.13 30.54
CA ASN A 431 -0.29 3.57 30.71
C ASN A 431 -0.75 4.59 29.63
N GLU A 432 -0.04 4.61 28.48
CA GLU A 432 -0.46 5.39 27.31
C GLU A 432 -1.54 4.65 26.51
N PRO A 433 -2.45 5.34 25.81
CA PRO A 433 -3.55 4.68 25.10
C PRO A 433 -3.01 3.92 23.88
N VAL A 434 -3.35 2.63 23.78
CA VAL A 434 -3.16 1.82 22.57
C VAL A 434 -4.51 1.48 21.95
N GLU A 435 -4.60 1.64 20.64
CA GLU A 435 -5.82 1.44 19.86
C GLU A 435 -5.78 0.14 19.07
N SER A 436 -6.95 -0.51 18.93
CA SER A 436 -7.13 -1.72 18.12
C SER A 436 -8.48 -1.72 17.41
N PHE A 437 -8.57 -2.42 16.28
CA PHE A 437 -9.84 -2.81 15.69
C PHE A 437 -10.15 -4.25 16.07
N ILE A 438 -11.39 -4.47 16.57
CA ILE A 438 -11.87 -5.78 16.99
C ILE A 438 -12.93 -6.24 16.00
N TYR A 439 -12.67 -7.31 15.28
CA TYR A 439 -13.57 -7.94 14.33
C TYR A 439 -14.31 -9.09 15.01
N TYR A 440 -15.59 -8.93 15.21
CA TYR A 440 -16.44 -9.94 15.83
C TYR A 440 -16.98 -10.92 14.78
N PRO A 441 -17.02 -12.23 15.10
CA PRO A 441 -17.57 -13.22 14.16
C PRO A 441 -19.03 -12.92 13.81
N PRO A 442 -19.48 -13.22 12.58
CA PRO A 442 -20.88 -13.15 12.24
C PRO A 442 -21.74 -13.96 13.24
N ASN A 443 -22.79 -13.36 13.77
CA ASN A 443 -23.63 -13.89 14.85
C ASN A 443 -22.94 -13.96 16.22
N TYR A 444 -22.02 -13.02 16.49
CA TYR A 444 -21.39 -12.86 17.79
C TYR A 444 -22.45 -12.82 18.94
N ASP A 445 -22.18 -13.56 19.99
CA ASP A 445 -23.02 -13.65 21.19
C ASP A 445 -22.17 -13.21 22.39
N ASN A 446 -22.49 -12.07 22.97
CA ASN A 446 -21.75 -11.49 24.09
C ASN A 446 -21.83 -12.28 25.41
N GLN A 447 -22.58 -13.39 25.44
CA GLN A 447 -22.62 -14.32 26.57
C GLN A 447 -21.59 -15.46 26.41
N LYS A 448 -20.83 -15.48 25.31
CA LYS A 448 -19.83 -16.50 25.02
C LYS A 448 -18.44 -15.88 24.97
N ILE A 449 -17.47 -16.66 25.35
CA ILE A 449 -16.05 -16.34 25.13
C ILE A 449 -15.57 -17.01 23.83
N TYR A 450 -14.63 -16.38 23.15
CA TYR A 450 -14.21 -16.78 21.80
C TYR A 450 -12.71 -17.04 21.71
N PRO A 451 -12.29 -17.97 20.84
CA PRO A 451 -10.91 -18.03 20.41
C PRO A 451 -10.57 -16.72 19.68
N THR A 452 -9.38 -16.20 19.94
CA THR A 452 -8.98 -14.86 19.49
C THR A 452 -7.63 -14.88 18.80
N ILE A 453 -7.51 -14.20 17.65
CA ILE A 453 -6.28 -14.08 16.89
C ILE A 453 -5.86 -12.61 16.85
N PHE A 454 -4.63 -12.33 17.31
CA PHE A 454 -3.96 -11.05 17.15
C PHE A 454 -3.25 -11.01 15.80
N VAL A 455 -3.65 -10.08 14.95
CA VAL A 455 -3.07 -9.85 13.62
C VAL A 455 -2.17 -8.62 13.71
N LEU A 456 -0.86 -8.83 13.66
CA LEU A 456 0.13 -7.77 13.84
C LEU A 456 0.54 -7.22 12.47
N HIS A 457 0.53 -5.88 12.33
CA HIS A 457 0.90 -5.23 11.06
C HIS A 457 2.40 -5.15 10.84
N GLY A 458 2.79 -5.03 9.58
CA GLY A 458 4.17 -4.76 9.17
C GLY A 458 4.57 -3.28 9.37
N GLY A 459 5.81 -2.95 9.06
CA GLY A 459 6.33 -1.59 9.22
C GLY A 459 7.74 -1.62 9.82
N PRO A 460 7.97 -1.15 11.08
CA PRO A 460 7.02 -0.87 12.18
C PRO A 460 6.14 0.36 12.00
N VAL A 461 6.64 1.42 11.34
CA VAL A 461 5.92 2.67 11.17
C VAL A 461 4.87 2.55 10.06
N SER A 462 3.80 1.87 10.38
CA SER A 462 2.58 1.68 9.60
C SER A 462 1.39 1.68 10.56
N GLN A 463 0.19 1.36 10.10
CA GLN A 463 -0.97 1.16 10.96
C GLN A 463 -1.96 0.19 10.32
N HIS A 464 -2.68 -0.57 11.14
CA HIS A 464 -3.99 -1.06 10.72
C HIS A 464 -4.92 0.13 10.57
N ASP A 465 -5.59 0.19 9.45
CA ASP A 465 -6.53 1.27 9.18
C ASP A 465 -7.94 0.74 8.91
N THR A 466 -8.86 1.64 8.65
CA THR A 466 -10.26 1.33 8.39
C THR A 466 -10.52 0.68 7.02
N SER A 467 -9.50 0.27 6.27
CA SER A 467 -9.69 -0.48 5.03
C SER A 467 -10.19 -1.91 5.27
N PHE A 468 -10.73 -2.51 4.22
CA PHE A 468 -11.16 -3.90 4.24
C PHE A 468 -9.95 -4.82 4.44
N ASP A 469 -9.89 -5.51 5.57
CA ASP A 469 -8.85 -6.47 5.89
C ASP A 469 -9.32 -7.91 5.63
N GLU A 470 -8.72 -8.56 4.65
CA GLU A 470 -9.12 -9.91 4.20
C GLU A 470 -8.85 -10.97 5.26
N PHE A 471 -7.73 -10.88 6.00
CA PHE A 471 -7.39 -11.83 7.06
C PHE A 471 -8.32 -11.70 8.26
N ALA A 472 -8.54 -10.47 8.72
CA ALA A 472 -9.44 -10.23 9.85
C ALA A 472 -10.87 -10.68 9.54
N GLN A 473 -11.36 -10.39 8.34
CA GLN A 473 -12.69 -10.83 7.89
C GLN A 473 -12.76 -12.37 7.77
N LEU A 474 -11.70 -13.02 7.26
CA LEU A 474 -11.64 -14.50 7.19
C LEU A 474 -11.59 -15.15 8.57
N TYR A 475 -10.80 -14.64 9.51
CA TYR A 475 -10.77 -15.17 10.87
C TYR A 475 -12.11 -15.03 11.55
N ALA A 476 -12.74 -13.85 11.44
CA ALA A 476 -14.08 -13.65 11.97
C ALA A 476 -15.10 -14.60 11.33
N ALA A 477 -15.06 -14.79 10.02
CA ALA A 477 -15.94 -15.73 9.30
C ALA A 477 -15.73 -17.19 9.74
N ASN A 478 -14.55 -17.55 10.25
CA ASN A 478 -14.21 -18.85 10.82
C ASN A 478 -14.48 -18.94 12.33
N GLY A 479 -15.13 -17.94 12.94
CA GLY A 479 -15.57 -17.98 14.33
C GLY A 479 -14.58 -17.49 15.36
N TYR A 480 -13.50 -16.82 14.94
CA TYR A 480 -12.56 -16.13 15.82
C TYR A 480 -12.96 -14.69 16.06
N ILE A 481 -12.55 -14.11 17.15
CA ILE A 481 -12.36 -12.67 17.24
C ILE A 481 -11.00 -12.37 16.62
N ALA A 482 -10.94 -11.43 15.66
CA ALA A 482 -9.66 -10.94 15.16
C ALA A 482 -9.37 -9.55 15.74
N VAL A 483 -8.18 -9.37 16.27
CA VAL A 483 -7.70 -8.16 16.93
C VAL A 483 -6.57 -7.57 16.11
N LEU A 484 -6.74 -6.34 15.66
CA LEU A 484 -5.78 -5.60 14.85
C LEU A 484 -5.24 -4.43 15.66
N PRO A 485 -4.18 -4.62 16.47
CA PRO A 485 -3.62 -3.57 17.30
C PRO A 485 -2.77 -2.60 16.49
N ASN A 486 -2.72 -1.33 16.93
CA ASN A 486 -1.76 -0.31 16.52
C ASN A 486 -0.85 0.01 17.72
N PRO A 487 0.15 -0.84 18.01
CA PRO A 487 1.02 -0.67 19.17
C PRO A 487 1.96 0.53 18.99
N HIS A 488 2.65 0.94 20.05
CA HIS A 488 3.74 1.91 19.96
C HIS A 488 4.74 1.49 18.86
N GLY A 489 5.17 2.46 18.06
CA GLY A 489 5.86 2.23 16.79
C GLY A 489 4.98 2.53 15.58
N SER A 490 3.64 2.41 15.71
CA SER A 490 2.71 2.66 14.60
C SER A 490 2.67 4.13 14.18
N SER A 491 2.35 4.36 12.89
CA SER A 491 2.05 5.68 12.35
C SER A 491 0.65 6.16 12.78
N GLY A 492 0.37 7.45 12.60
CA GLY A 492 -0.97 8.01 12.82
C GLY A 492 -1.27 8.46 14.25
N TYR A 493 -0.36 8.24 15.19
CA TYR A 493 -0.52 8.60 16.61
C TYR A 493 0.45 9.70 17.07
N GLY A 494 1.24 10.25 16.15
CA GLY A 494 2.26 11.26 16.39
C GLY A 494 3.67 10.69 16.46
N GLN A 495 4.68 11.56 16.28
CA GLN A 495 6.09 11.16 16.22
C GLN A 495 6.58 10.51 17.52
N ALA A 496 6.15 11.01 18.68
CA ALA A 496 6.54 10.42 19.96
C ALA A 496 6.10 8.95 20.09
N TYR A 497 4.91 8.63 19.54
CA TYR A 497 4.37 7.28 19.54
C TYR A 497 5.17 6.34 18.62
N SER A 498 5.50 6.77 17.43
CA SER A 498 6.33 5.96 16.51
C SER A 498 7.77 5.83 17.03
N TYR A 499 8.36 6.92 17.51
CA TYR A 499 9.75 6.96 18.02
C TYR A 499 9.94 6.21 19.34
N ALA A 500 8.87 5.89 20.07
CA ALA A 500 8.94 5.09 21.30
C ALA A 500 9.64 3.74 21.09
N LEU A 501 9.61 3.23 19.86
CA LEU A 501 10.19 1.96 19.47
C LEU A 501 11.71 2.02 19.21
N ASN A 502 12.28 3.21 18.98
CA ASN A 502 13.69 3.38 18.66
C ASN A 502 14.59 2.67 19.67
N LYS A 503 15.42 1.72 19.22
CA LYS A 503 16.30 0.84 20.02
C LYS A 503 15.57 0.00 21.10
N LYS A 504 14.25 -0.19 20.97
CA LYS A 504 13.41 -0.88 21.98
C LYS A 504 12.41 -1.85 21.36
N TRP A 505 12.70 -2.36 20.18
CA TRP A 505 11.85 -3.34 19.52
C TRP A 505 11.53 -4.50 20.46
N GLY A 506 10.27 -4.91 20.49
CA GLY A 506 9.79 -5.96 21.38
C GLY A 506 9.59 -5.53 22.84
N VAL A 507 9.62 -4.24 23.16
CA VAL A 507 9.31 -3.75 24.52
C VAL A 507 8.00 -2.99 24.55
N PRO A 508 7.87 -1.75 24.03
CA PRO A 508 6.61 -1.03 24.09
C PRO A 508 5.50 -1.70 23.28
N ASP A 509 5.84 -2.20 22.12
CA ASP A 509 4.94 -2.89 21.19
C ASP A 509 4.42 -4.24 21.74
N PHE A 510 5.30 -5.01 22.39
CA PHE A 510 4.90 -6.23 23.10
C PHE A 510 3.97 -5.92 24.28
N GLU A 511 4.33 -4.95 25.14
CA GLU A 511 3.52 -4.59 26.32
C GLU A 511 2.12 -4.10 25.89
N ASP A 512 1.99 -3.41 24.76
CA ASP A 512 0.70 -3.01 24.20
C ASP A 512 -0.15 -4.21 23.77
N VAL A 513 0.45 -5.17 23.06
CA VAL A 513 -0.25 -6.40 22.64
C VAL A 513 -0.72 -7.20 23.86
N ASP A 514 0.13 -7.31 24.89
CA ASP A 514 -0.17 -8.04 26.12
C ASP A 514 -1.29 -7.37 26.93
N ALA A 515 -1.27 -6.03 27.03
CA ALA A 515 -2.33 -5.24 27.69
C ALA A 515 -3.70 -5.38 27.00
N ILE A 516 -3.71 -5.40 25.67
CA ILE A 516 -4.95 -5.64 24.90
C ILE A 516 -5.47 -7.06 25.18
N ALA A 517 -4.59 -8.05 25.24
CA ALA A 517 -4.96 -9.44 25.56
C ALA A 517 -5.51 -9.55 26.98
N ASP A 518 -4.91 -8.89 27.97
CA ASP A 518 -5.43 -8.82 29.34
C ASP A 518 -6.83 -8.24 29.37
N TYR A 519 -7.05 -7.09 28.75
CA TYR A 519 -8.35 -6.45 28.68
C TYR A 519 -9.43 -7.37 28.11
N LEU A 520 -9.16 -8.04 26.98
CA LEU A 520 -10.13 -8.90 26.33
C LEU A 520 -10.47 -10.15 27.14
N VAL A 521 -9.51 -10.71 27.84
CA VAL A 521 -9.71 -11.87 28.74
C VAL A 521 -10.49 -11.47 29.99
N GLU A 522 -10.08 -10.39 30.66
CA GLU A 522 -10.72 -9.89 31.89
C GLU A 522 -12.19 -9.48 31.67
N ASN A 523 -12.50 -8.97 30.48
CA ASN A 523 -13.87 -8.60 30.10
C ASN A 523 -14.69 -9.76 29.52
N GLY A 524 -14.19 -10.99 29.53
CA GLY A 524 -14.91 -12.20 29.09
C GLY A 524 -15.17 -12.24 27.60
N VAL A 525 -14.36 -11.53 26.79
CA VAL A 525 -14.45 -11.51 25.32
C VAL A 525 -13.63 -12.67 24.74
N SER A 526 -12.39 -12.85 25.22
CA SER A 526 -11.45 -13.85 24.74
C SER A 526 -11.24 -14.99 25.73
N ASP A 527 -11.15 -16.22 25.22
CA ASP A 527 -10.75 -17.40 26.02
C ASP A 527 -9.25 -17.32 26.31
N PRO A 528 -8.83 -17.29 27.59
CA PRO A 528 -7.42 -17.19 27.96
C PRO A 528 -6.56 -18.37 27.48
N ASN A 529 -7.18 -19.51 27.16
CA ASN A 529 -6.49 -20.70 26.66
C ASN A 529 -6.50 -20.82 25.14
N LYS A 530 -7.12 -19.86 24.44
CA LYS A 530 -7.36 -19.90 23.00
C LYS A 530 -6.97 -18.58 22.32
N LEU A 531 -5.73 -18.13 22.60
CA LEU A 531 -5.15 -16.94 22.00
C LEU A 531 -4.16 -17.35 20.93
N GLY A 532 -4.31 -16.80 19.73
CA GLY A 532 -3.37 -16.90 18.63
C GLY A 532 -2.74 -15.55 18.33
N VAL A 533 -1.52 -15.55 17.78
CA VAL A 533 -0.83 -14.35 17.34
C VAL A 533 -0.11 -14.60 16.02
N GLY A 534 -0.13 -13.63 15.13
CA GLY A 534 0.63 -13.76 13.89
C GLY A 534 0.67 -12.46 13.11
N GLY A 535 1.63 -12.39 12.19
CA GLY A 535 1.79 -11.23 11.33
C GLY A 535 2.80 -11.48 10.22
N TRP A 536 3.02 -10.47 9.42
CA TRP A 536 3.93 -10.48 8.27
C TRP A 536 4.93 -9.33 8.39
N SER A 537 6.18 -9.53 7.95
CA SER A 537 7.22 -8.51 8.04
C SER A 537 7.47 -8.10 9.50
N TYR A 538 7.44 -6.83 9.84
CA TYR A 538 7.52 -6.41 11.23
C TYR A 538 6.45 -7.08 12.12
N GLY A 539 5.25 -7.35 11.62
CA GLY A 539 4.25 -8.12 12.36
C GLY A 539 4.69 -9.55 12.69
N GLY A 540 5.48 -10.17 11.81
CA GLY A 540 6.17 -11.44 12.09
C GLY A 540 7.30 -11.28 13.10
N ILE A 541 8.05 -10.19 13.04
CA ILE A 541 9.11 -9.85 14.01
C ILE A 541 8.48 -9.65 15.41
N LEU A 542 7.41 -8.87 15.49
CA LEU A 542 6.69 -8.68 16.76
C LEU A 542 6.08 -10.00 17.26
N THR A 543 5.62 -10.88 16.37
CA THR A 543 5.19 -12.24 16.75
C THR A 543 6.33 -13.00 17.42
N ASN A 544 7.57 -12.90 16.93
CA ASN A 544 8.74 -13.53 17.54
C ASN A 544 9.04 -12.97 18.93
N TYR A 545 8.90 -11.66 19.15
CA TYR A 545 9.01 -11.08 20.48
C TYR A 545 7.90 -11.58 21.41
N VAL A 546 6.66 -11.63 20.93
CA VAL A 546 5.51 -12.10 21.74
C VAL A 546 5.75 -13.53 22.22
N ILE A 547 6.13 -14.47 21.34
CA ILE A 547 6.32 -15.87 21.75
C ILE A 547 7.58 -16.13 22.57
N THR A 548 8.57 -15.22 22.55
CA THR A 548 9.76 -15.30 23.42
C THR A 548 9.50 -14.74 24.80
N LYS A 549 8.55 -13.83 24.94
CA LYS A 549 8.26 -13.10 26.20
C LYS A 549 7.02 -13.60 26.93
N SER A 550 6.09 -14.26 26.22
CA SER A 550 4.81 -14.73 26.79
C SER A 550 4.52 -16.17 26.37
N THR A 551 3.90 -16.93 27.30
CA THR A 551 3.45 -18.32 27.06
C THR A 551 1.94 -18.42 26.92
N ARG A 552 1.21 -17.30 26.90
CA ARG A 552 -0.26 -17.26 26.87
C ARG A 552 -0.85 -17.61 25.49
N PHE A 553 -0.05 -17.51 24.43
CA PHE A 553 -0.52 -17.79 23.07
C PHE A 553 -0.39 -19.28 22.74
N SER A 554 -1.52 -19.89 22.37
CA SER A 554 -1.61 -21.32 22.08
C SER A 554 -1.09 -21.69 20.68
N GLY A 555 -1.01 -20.72 19.76
CA GLY A 555 -0.50 -20.90 18.40
C GLY A 555 0.01 -19.58 17.82
N ALA A 556 1.05 -19.65 16.99
CA ALA A 556 1.64 -18.48 16.35
C ALA A 556 1.89 -18.68 14.85
N VAL A 557 1.88 -17.58 14.09
CA VAL A 557 2.29 -17.54 12.68
C VAL A 557 3.32 -16.42 12.49
N SER A 558 4.57 -16.80 12.26
CA SER A 558 5.69 -15.89 12.00
C SER A 558 5.96 -15.84 10.50
N GLY A 559 5.44 -14.79 9.84
CA GLY A 559 5.50 -14.62 8.38
C GLY A 559 6.57 -13.61 7.95
N ALA A 560 7.45 -13.99 7.01
CA ALA A 560 8.53 -13.15 6.46
C ALA A 560 9.19 -12.30 7.55
N SER A 561 9.75 -12.95 8.58
CA SER A 561 10.13 -12.33 9.83
C SER A 561 11.62 -12.46 10.15
N GLU A 562 12.10 -11.57 11.00
CA GLU A 562 13.45 -11.62 11.55
C GLU A 562 13.44 -12.12 12.98
N VAL A 563 14.48 -12.88 13.31
CA VAL A 563 14.71 -13.32 14.69
C VAL A 563 16.16 -13.07 15.14
N ASN A 564 17.06 -12.76 14.21
CA ASN A 564 18.48 -12.55 14.47
C ASN A 564 18.97 -11.30 13.73
N HIS A 565 18.76 -10.14 14.33
CA HIS A 565 19.07 -8.84 13.69
C HIS A 565 20.55 -8.70 13.33
N ARG A 566 21.47 -9.29 14.08
CA ARG A 566 22.89 -9.29 13.70
C ARG A 566 23.18 -10.06 12.42
N ALA A 567 22.45 -11.14 12.16
CA ALA A 567 22.60 -11.91 10.92
C ALA A 567 22.04 -11.16 9.70
N ASN A 568 21.19 -10.15 9.91
CA ASN A 568 20.63 -9.34 8.86
C ASN A 568 21.56 -8.26 8.34
N TYR A 569 22.44 -7.74 9.18
CA TYR A 569 23.38 -6.70 8.75
C TYR A 569 24.17 -7.16 7.51
N GLY A 570 23.97 -6.44 6.39
CA GLY A 570 24.52 -6.80 5.08
C GLY A 570 23.85 -8.00 4.41
N HIS A 571 22.80 -8.59 5.00
CA HIS A 571 22.02 -9.66 4.38
C HIS A 571 20.63 -9.17 3.91
N ASP A 572 20.02 -8.25 4.62
CA ASP A 572 18.84 -7.50 4.21
C ASP A 572 19.21 -6.28 3.33
N ILE A 573 18.28 -5.34 3.21
CA ILE A 573 18.44 -4.11 2.42
C ILE A 573 18.54 -2.85 3.29
N TYR A 574 18.63 -2.98 4.62
CA TYR A 574 18.45 -1.90 5.60
C TYR A 574 19.74 -1.50 6.34
N GLN A 575 20.93 -1.77 5.78
CA GLN A 575 22.19 -1.49 6.46
C GLN A 575 22.32 -0.04 6.94
N ASN A 576 21.85 0.92 6.16
CA ASN A 576 21.89 2.35 6.51
C ASN A 576 21.00 2.67 7.71
N GLU A 577 19.79 2.12 7.71
CA GLU A 577 18.82 2.29 8.78
C GLU A 577 19.32 1.64 10.08
N TRP A 578 19.87 0.44 9.99
CA TRP A 578 20.48 -0.24 11.13
C TRP A 578 21.64 0.56 11.72
N GLU A 579 22.53 1.10 10.88
CA GLU A 579 23.67 1.89 11.34
C GLU A 579 23.25 3.17 12.03
N VAL A 580 22.23 3.86 11.56
CA VAL A 580 21.70 5.06 12.21
C VAL A 580 20.99 4.71 13.53
N GLU A 581 20.17 3.64 13.57
CA GLU A 581 19.45 3.27 14.79
C GLU A 581 20.35 2.62 15.83
N LEU A 582 21.16 1.62 15.45
CA LEU A 582 21.91 0.79 16.39
C LEU A 582 23.43 1.03 16.38
N GLY A 583 23.92 1.72 15.35
CA GLY A 583 25.36 1.83 15.10
C GLY A 583 25.93 0.54 14.48
N LEU A 584 27.25 0.55 14.23
CA LEU A 584 27.94 -0.59 13.62
C LEU A 584 27.95 -1.79 14.56
N PRO A 585 27.56 -3.01 14.11
CA PRO A 585 27.40 -4.16 15.01
C PRO A 585 28.67 -4.62 15.70
N TRP A 586 29.85 -4.33 15.17
CA TRP A 586 31.15 -4.63 15.83
C TRP A 586 31.63 -3.54 16.79
N VAL A 587 30.91 -2.41 16.89
CA VAL A 587 31.16 -1.31 17.82
C VAL A 587 30.09 -1.26 18.90
N ASN A 588 28.83 -1.38 18.52
CA ASN A 588 27.64 -1.20 19.37
C ASN A 588 26.93 -2.53 19.66
N ILE A 589 27.66 -3.60 19.88
CA ILE A 589 27.12 -4.95 20.02
C ILE A 589 25.98 -5.05 21.06
N GLU A 590 26.05 -4.26 22.14
CA GLU A 590 25.04 -4.27 23.20
C GLU A 590 23.66 -3.79 22.72
N ASP A 591 23.60 -2.75 21.87
CA ASP A 591 22.35 -2.24 21.29
C ASP A 591 21.70 -3.31 20.39
N TRP A 592 22.52 -4.00 19.59
CA TRP A 592 22.05 -5.09 18.72
C TRP A 592 21.51 -6.28 19.49
N GLU A 593 22.19 -6.68 20.57
CA GLU A 593 21.77 -7.81 21.40
C GLU A 593 20.54 -7.47 22.26
N ALA A 594 20.37 -6.20 22.64
CA ALA A 594 19.23 -5.75 23.45
C ALA A 594 17.87 -5.96 22.76
N ILE A 595 17.85 -5.86 21.42
CA ILE A 595 16.62 -6.05 20.62
C ILE A 595 16.60 -7.39 19.88
N ASN A 596 17.52 -8.32 20.15
CA ASN A 596 17.66 -9.54 19.38
C ASN A 596 16.84 -10.70 19.97
N PRO A 597 15.66 -11.06 19.42
CA PRO A 597 14.81 -12.12 19.98
C PRO A 597 15.47 -13.50 19.91
N PHE A 598 16.52 -13.69 19.09
CA PHE A 598 17.26 -14.93 18.99
C PHE A 598 17.79 -15.39 20.33
N ASN A 599 18.20 -14.47 21.19
CA ASN A 599 18.75 -14.75 22.53
C ASN A 599 17.72 -15.42 23.45
N ASP A 600 16.42 -15.21 23.18
CA ASP A 600 15.32 -15.70 24.00
C ASP A 600 14.56 -16.89 23.37
N LEU A 601 14.95 -17.37 22.19
CA LEU A 601 14.30 -18.50 21.53
C LEU A 601 14.29 -19.78 22.40
N GLY A 602 15.24 -19.88 23.34
CA GLY A 602 15.24 -20.94 24.34
C GLY A 602 14.01 -20.96 25.26
N LYS A 603 13.22 -19.89 25.35
CA LYS A 603 12.02 -19.75 26.18
C LYS A 603 10.72 -20.13 25.47
N VAL A 604 10.69 -20.15 24.13
CA VAL A 604 9.48 -20.38 23.34
C VAL A 604 8.86 -21.73 23.64
N THR A 605 7.55 -21.74 23.89
CA THR A 605 6.73 -22.95 24.07
C THR A 605 5.59 -23.03 23.03
N THR A 606 5.31 -21.94 22.36
CA THR A 606 4.18 -21.79 21.45
C THR A 606 4.42 -22.53 20.12
N PRO A 607 3.54 -23.44 19.69
CA PRO A 607 3.54 -24.02 18.36
C PRO A 607 3.53 -22.90 17.31
N THR A 608 4.48 -22.91 16.36
CA THR A 608 4.69 -21.79 15.46
C THR A 608 4.82 -22.24 14.00
N LEU A 609 3.95 -21.70 13.13
CA LEU A 609 4.10 -21.78 11.68
C LEU A 609 5.07 -20.68 11.24
N VAL A 610 6.15 -21.09 10.56
CA VAL A 610 7.16 -20.17 10.00
C VAL A 610 7.04 -20.19 8.50
N ILE A 611 6.95 -19.00 7.84
CA ILE A 611 6.59 -18.93 6.44
C ILE A 611 7.20 -17.70 5.76
N GLY A 612 7.72 -17.84 4.52
CA GLY A 612 8.31 -16.71 3.79
C GLY A 612 8.61 -17.01 2.33
N GLY A 613 8.97 -15.97 1.58
CA GLY A 613 9.43 -16.06 0.20
C GLY A 613 10.90 -16.51 0.11
N GLN A 614 11.22 -17.35 -0.86
CA GLN A 614 12.59 -17.84 -1.07
C GLN A 614 13.56 -16.70 -1.42
N LEU A 615 13.09 -15.74 -2.21
CA LEU A 615 13.88 -14.63 -2.72
C LEU A 615 13.58 -13.32 -1.97
N ASP A 616 13.13 -13.40 -0.74
CA ASP A 616 12.91 -12.25 0.12
C ASP A 616 14.25 -11.59 0.46
N TRP A 617 14.52 -10.42 -0.13
CA TRP A 617 15.72 -9.62 0.15
C TRP A 617 15.44 -8.54 1.19
N ASN A 618 14.17 -8.26 1.46
CA ASN A 618 13.72 -7.31 2.47
C ASN A 618 13.87 -7.90 3.88
N VAL A 619 13.27 -9.09 4.08
CA VAL A 619 13.35 -9.86 5.32
C VAL A 619 13.82 -11.28 4.97
N PRO A 620 15.14 -11.49 4.91
CA PRO A 620 15.69 -12.69 4.30
C PRO A 620 15.26 -14.01 4.93
N ILE A 621 14.96 -14.99 4.10
CA ILE A 621 14.48 -16.34 4.50
C ILE A 621 15.42 -17.03 5.53
N LEU A 622 16.67 -16.64 5.59
CA LEU A 622 17.65 -17.09 6.60
C LEU A 622 17.08 -17.04 8.03
N ASN A 623 16.38 -15.98 8.38
CA ASN A 623 15.82 -15.80 9.71
C ASN A 623 14.68 -16.77 10.00
N SER A 624 13.84 -17.04 9.01
CA SER A 624 12.80 -18.06 9.09
C SER A 624 13.39 -19.46 9.28
N GLU A 625 14.48 -19.77 8.57
CA GLU A 625 15.21 -21.04 8.71
C GLU A 625 15.84 -21.18 10.10
N GLN A 626 16.43 -20.11 10.65
CA GLN A 626 17.00 -20.12 12.00
C GLN A 626 15.91 -20.31 13.06
N LEU A 627 14.79 -19.61 12.97
CA LEU A 627 13.67 -19.77 13.89
C LEU A 627 13.16 -21.24 13.85
N TYR A 628 12.85 -21.75 12.65
CA TYR A 628 12.40 -23.12 12.48
C TYR A 628 13.37 -24.12 13.08
N GLN A 629 14.66 -23.99 12.80
CA GLN A 629 15.69 -24.94 13.28
C GLN A 629 15.75 -24.99 14.81
N VAL A 630 15.68 -23.82 15.48
CA VAL A 630 15.68 -23.75 16.95
C VAL A 630 14.41 -24.39 17.51
N LEU A 631 13.24 -24.04 17.02
CA LEU A 631 11.96 -24.59 17.49
C LEU A 631 11.93 -26.11 17.32
N LYS A 632 12.34 -26.59 16.15
CA LYS A 632 12.37 -28.01 15.83
C LYS A 632 13.34 -28.77 16.74
N ARG A 633 14.52 -28.22 16.98
CA ARG A 633 15.52 -28.82 17.90
C ARG A 633 15.00 -28.91 19.32
N ARG A 634 14.19 -27.96 19.75
CA ARG A 634 13.56 -27.93 21.08
C ARG A 634 12.33 -28.84 21.20
N GLY A 635 11.87 -29.46 20.12
CA GLY A 635 10.68 -30.30 20.12
C GLY A 635 9.37 -29.51 20.12
N ILE A 636 9.41 -28.20 19.82
CA ILE A 636 8.22 -27.38 19.64
C ILE A 636 7.59 -27.76 18.28
N ASP A 637 6.28 -27.92 18.26
CA ASP A 637 5.60 -28.18 16.99
C ASP A 637 5.71 -26.97 16.06
N THR A 638 6.29 -27.20 14.88
CA THR A 638 6.61 -26.15 13.93
C THR A 638 6.69 -26.70 12.50
N LYS A 639 6.33 -25.85 11.56
CA LYS A 639 6.52 -26.09 10.11
C LYS A 639 7.21 -24.87 9.51
N LEU A 640 8.13 -25.11 8.56
CA LEU A 640 8.70 -24.08 7.70
C LEU A 640 8.07 -24.21 6.30
N VAL A 641 7.49 -23.13 5.81
CA VAL A 641 6.94 -23.02 4.45
C VAL A 641 7.72 -21.98 3.68
N VAL A 642 8.41 -22.42 2.63
CA VAL A 642 9.19 -21.54 1.74
C VAL A 642 8.51 -21.51 0.38
N TYR A 643 8.08 -20.32 -0.07
CA TYR A 643 7.47 -20.16 -1.39
C TYR A 643 8.55 -19.93 -2.46
N PRO A 644 8.76 -20.91 -3.38
CA PRO A 644 9.82 -20.83 -4.37
C PRO A 644 9.61 -19.64 -5.34
N GLY A 645 10.66 -18.83 -5.53
CA GLY A 645 10.64 -17.69 -6.46
C GLY A 645 9.84 -16.49 -6.00
N GLU A 646 9.24 -16.51 -4.81
CA GLU A 646 8.54 -15.36 -4.21
C GLU A 646 9.52 -14.50 -3.41
N TYR A 647 9.25 -13.18 -3.43
CA TYR A 647 9.95 -12.15 -2.69
C TYR A 647 9.26 -11.87 -1.35
N HIS A 648 9.40 -10.65 -0.81
CA HIS A 648 8.76 -10.27 0.45
C HIS A 648 7.23 -10.36 0.39
N GLY A 649 6.62 -10.06 -0.74
CA GLY A 649 5.19 -10.27 -1.00
C GLY A 649 4.92 -11.57 -1.76
N ILE A 650 4.00 -12.38 -1.26
CA ILE A 650 3.54 -13.58 -1.97
C ILE A 650 2.54 -13.15 -3.04
N SER A 651 2.86 -13.40 -4.30
CA SER A 651 2.13 -12.85 -5.46
C SER A 651 1.40 -13.88 -6.31
N ARG A 652 1.93 -15.11 -6.42
CA ARG A 652 1.36 -16.18 -7.21
C ARG A 652 0.03 -16.65 -6.62
N PRO A 653 -1.07 -16.70 -7.39
CA PRO A 653 -2.40 -17.03 -6.86
C PRO A 653 -2.48 -18.32 -6.05
N SER A 654 -1.88 -19.41 -6.53
CA SER A 654 -1.85 -20.69 -5.80
C SER A 654 -1.16 -20.57 -4.44
N PHE A 655 -0.09 -19.77 -4.34
CA PHE A 655 0.63 -19.53 -3.08
C PHE A 655 -0.14 -18.58 -2.16
N VAL A 656 -0.84 -17.60 -2.72
CA VAL A 656 -1.74 -16.72 -1.93
C VAL A 656 -2.86 -17.55 -1.29
N ARG A 657 -3.50 -18.45 -2.04
CA ARG A 657 -4.51 -19.38 -1.52
C ARG A 657 -3.93 -20.28 -0.44
N ASP A 658 -2.80 -20.95 -0.72
CA ASP A 658 -2.11 -21.85 0.21
C ASP A 658 -1.75 -21.13 1.53
N ARG A 659 -1.34 -19.87 1.45
CA ARG A 659 -1.06 -19.06 2.65
C ARG A 659 -2.31 -18.83 3.50
N TYR A 660 -3.47 -18.48 2.90
CA TYR A 660 -4.72 -18.33 3.66
C TYR A 660 -5.13 -19.65 4.31
N GLU A 661 -5.08 -20.76 3.56
CA GLU A 661 -5.44 -22.08 4.06
C GLU A 661 -4.53 -22.49 5.24
N ARG A 662 -3.20 -22.36 5.12
CA ARG A 662 -2.26 -22.70 6.18
C ARG A 662 -2.42 -21.84 7.44
N PHE A 663 -2.71 -20.57 7.30
CA PHE A 663 -2.94 -19.69 8.45
C PHE A 663 -4.18 -20.13 9.21
N ILE A 664 -5.29 -20.40 8.53
CA ILE A 664 -6.54 -20.87 9.14
C ILE A 664 -6.32 -22.26 9.77
N ASP A 665 -5.76 -23.19 9.04
CA ASP A 665 -5.53 -24.58 9.51
C ASP A 665 -4.63 -24.60 10.76
N TRP A 666 -3.58 -23.73 10.80
CA TRP A 666 -2.70 -23.65 11.94
C TRP A 666 -3.42 -23.16 13.19
N PHE A 667 -4.18 -22.09 13.07
CA PHE A 667 -4.97 -21.59 14.19
C PHE A 667 -6.12 -22.52 14.56
N ASP A 668 -6.75 -23.19 13.61
CA ASP A 668 -7.77 -24.21 13.90
C ASP A 668 -7.21 -25.38 14.72
N GLN A 669 -5.96 -25.78 14.47
CA GLN A 669 -5.29 -26.85 15.20
C GLN A 669 -4.90 -26.48 16.63
N TYR A 670 -4.48 -25.23 16.89
CA TYR A 670 -3.88 -24.86 18.19
C TYR A 670 -4.71 -23.86 19.01
N VAL A 671 -5.63 -23.13 18.41
CA VAL A 671 -6.36 -22.04 19.03
C VAL A 671 -7.85 -22.32 19.17
N LYS A 672 -8.45 -23.22 18.37
CA LYS A 672 -9.82 -23.70 18.55
C LYS A 672 -9.89 -24.90 19.53
#